data_41341ceccf38adc36c51a7c1c96705b3
#
_entry.id   41341ceccf38adc36c51a7c1c96705b3
#
_cell.length_a   1.000
_cell.length_b   1.000
_cell.length_c   1.000
_cell.angle_alpha   90.00
_cell.angle_beta   90.00
_cell.angle_gamma   90.00
#
_symmetry.space_group_name_H-M   'P 1'
#
loop_
_entity.id
_entity.type
_entity.pdbx_description
1 polymer ?
#
loop_
_entity_poly.entity_id
_entity_poly.type
_entity_poly.pdbx_seq_one_letter_code
_entity_poly.pdbx_strand_id
1 'polypeptide(L)'
;MKSPSPFPKRSTSPLRPQGLSATLAERGVAFFTDLLVERLPRLFEPFLRGLGRHQIGLLCIALLMLFVPLITVRPDIWQQMAVALVVIAIGRWLLQLEEKQPETRASEYVHLMLLTLSILTTLRYLYYRVSYTLNLDGWLDTVFSLLLFLAELYGVGTLFLAYFQTLKTRNRKPVDLSQFPPEQWFSVDIYIPTYNEEVEIVRKTAIASLALDYPADKRTVYILDDGRAEKYRQRREQLRQMCDELGCILLTRDNNDHAKAGNINTALHKTTGDLVLILDCDHIPARSFLKETVGFFYREKVALVQTPHWFYNPDPFERNLMTRGRVPVGNELFYKVLQKGNDYWNAAFFCGSAAVVRRDYILQIGGIATETVTEDCHTSLRLHSLGYKSIYYDKIMVAGLAPETFSSYVGQQVRWARGMAQILRLENPLFNPKLKLTLSQRLCYFSATSHFFFGFPRLMYAAAPACFLLFGINPVKGLGIETLAYAVPHIILSMQTNYIPYKHVRFSFWNEIYEFAMSFQAGIVTLLALVNPKLGHFNVTSKGQIVTERRFDLESIRYLVILGAITATSLLTVPFWLLISPSETQAVLINALWCGFNLLLVLAACLVALEQPQLRRAHRLPRQLTAILHSDGESWTGETVNISETGVQILLDIWPNIPDEVRIELIGDEGARVLLDARIVRGIATPKLQTLLALDFISPTRTQLDDLAVVIYSDVREWYSQHRVETDRPIASLRFIATSLMRAFEELRPEVGMKVRKRIHATAQLFWEGWEGVSYSAKVTEISHREIRIELAGANVADLESLQYSQPLIALLVSYAEAYPQSLLAQVQSVEVLPTYSRVEVPADQAHTPIQHIIMELTFPETLDRQQRSKIRRIFRAS
;
A
#
# COMPACT_ATOMS: atom_id res chain seq x y z
N MET A 1 34.04 -14.84 25.28
CA MET A 1 34.22 -13.40 25.04
C MET A 1 32.96 -12.88 24.38
N LYS A 2 32.17 -12.05 25.07
CA LYS A 2 30.90 -11.50 24.59
C LYS A 2 31.20 -10.31 23.68
N SER A 3 30.78 -10.34 22.45
CA SER A 3 30.81 -9.19 21.53
C SER A 3 29.76 -8.15 21.96
N PRO A 4 30.05 -6.85 21.92
CA PRO A 4 29.08 -5.81 22.27
C PRO A 4 28.11 -5.56 21.10
N SER A 5 26.83 -5.51 21.41
CA SER A 5 25.74 -5.11 20.57
C SER A 5 25.88 -3.62 20.18
N PRO A 6 25.72 -3.25 18.88
CA PRO A 6 25.92 -1.87 18.42
C PRO A 6 24.66 -0.99 18.39
N PHE A 7 23.64 -1.29 19.16
CA PHE A 7 22.50 -0.38 19.27
C PHE A 7 22.42 0.23 20.67
N PRO A 8 22.47 1.58 20.79
CA PRO A 8 22.10 2.21 22.03
C PRO A 8 20.59 2.01 22.23
N LYS A 9 20.25 1.21 23.24
CA LYS A 9 18.90 1.22 23.80
C LYS A 9 18.60 2.68 24.17
N ARG A 10 17.79 3.38 23.38
CA ARG A 10 17.09 4.56 23.86
C ARG A 10 16.16 4.11 24.98
N SER A 11 16.64 4.23 26.19
CA SER A 11 15.83 4.29 27.38
C SER A 11 15.03 5.60 27.32
N THR A 12 13.88 5.59 26.65
CA THR A 12 12.81 6.51 26.97
C THR A 12 12.10 5.95 28.19
N SER A 13 12.73 6.03 29.33
CA SER A 13 11.98 6.13 30.57
C SER A 13 11.22 7.46 30.48
N PRO A 14 9.87 7.47 30.48
CA PRO A 14 9.16 8.69 30.75
C PRO A 14 9.61 9.12 32.13
N LEU A 15 10.16 10.31 32.23
CA LEU A 15 10.34 11.03 33.48
C LEU A 15 9.00 10.92 34.22
N ARG A 16 8.94 10.06 35.24
CA ARG A 16 7.87 10.12 36.24
C ARG A 16 7.96 11.50 36.87
N PRO A 17 6.94 12.33 36.78
CA PRO A 17 6.81 13.45 37.71
C PRO A 17 6.65 12.81 39.07
N GLN A 18 7.67 12.93 39.89
CA GLN A 18 7.52 12.72 41.32
C GLN A 18 6.59 13.82 41.85
N GLY A 19 5.46 13.42 42.34
CA GLY A 19 4.59 14.28 43.15
C GLY A 19 3.29 14.65 42.45
N LEU A 20 2.27 14.03 42.87
CA LEU A 20 0.89 14.38 43.23
C LEU A 20 -0.07 13.26 42.85
N SER A 21 -0.77 12.74 43.83
CA SER A 21 -1.96 11.87 43.85
C SER A 21 -2.51 11.53 42.45
N ALA A 22 -2.31 10.27 42.03
CA ALA A 22 -3.15 9.67 40.99
C ALA A 22 -4.60 10.05 41.26
N THR A 23 -5.24 10.67 40.28
CA THR A 23 -6.65 11.09 40.45
C THR A 23 -7.47 9.86 40.79
N LEU A 24 -8.57 10.02 41.54
CA LEU A 24 -9.50 8.95 41.88
C LEU A 24 -9.91 8.14 40.63
N ALA A 25 -9.98 8.82 39.46
CA ALA A 25 -10.24 8.21 38.17
C ALA A 25 -9.11 7.25 37.73
N GLU A 26 -7.82 7.57 37.89
CA GLU A 26 -6.70 6.69 37.54
C GLU A 26 -6.61 5.46 38.45
N ARG A 27 -6.93 5.63 39.75
CA ARG A 27 -7.02 4.50 40.70
C ARG A 27 -8.22 3.61 40.37
N GLY A 28 -9.37 4.20 40.00
CA GLY A 28 -10.54 3.47 39.55
C GLY A 28 -10.25 2.66 38.28
N VAL A 29 -9.61 3.26 37.30
CA VAL A 29 -9.19 2.56 36.05
C VAL A 29 -8.23 1.41 36.36
N ALA A 30 -7.21 1.64 37.20
CA ALA A 30 -6.25 0.59 37.58
C ALA A 30 -6.94 -0.57 38.32
N PHE A 31 -7.87 -0.29 39.24
CA PHE A 31 -8.67 -1.29 39.96
C PHE A 31 -9.55 -2.09 39.00
N PHE A 32 -10.30 -1.43 38.10
CA PHE A 32 -11.17 -2.12 37.15
C PHE A 32 -10.34 -2.93 36.14
N THR A 33 -9.17 -2.45 35.74
CA THR A 33 -8.27 -3.21 34.87
C THR A 33 -7.78 -4.48 35.56
N ASP A 34 -7.31 -4.38 36.80
CA ASP A 34 -6.88 -5.52 37.59
C ASP A 34 -8.03 -6.52 37.82
N LEU A 35 -9.24 -6.00 38.15
CA LEU A 35 -10.42 -6.83 38.40
C LEU A 35 -10.85 -7.57 37.12
N LEU A 36 -11.08 -6.84 36.01
CA LEU A 36 -11.64 -7.38 34.78
C LEU A 36 -10.64 -8.20 33.95
N VAL A 37 -9.37 -7.80 33.96
CA VAL A 37 -8.34 -8.38 33.07
C VAL A 37 -7.53 -9.46 33.77
N GLU A 38 -7.29 -9.35 35.10
CA GLU A 38 -6.48 -10.32 35.81
C GLU A 38 -7.29 -11.21 36.75
N ARG A 39 -8.12 -10.65 37.62
CA ARG A 39 -8.78 -11.43 38.65
C ARG A 39 -9.96 -12.22 38.13
N LEU A 40 -10.86 -11.62 37.37
CA LEU A 40 -12.05 -12.30 36.85
C LEU A 40 -11.67 -13.50 35.95
N PRO A 41 -10.76 -13.36 34.95
CA PRO A 41 -10.36 -14.51 34.14
C PRO A 41 -9.72 -15.63 34.96
N ARG A 42 -8.88 -15.29 35.95
CA ARG A 42 -8.27 -16.31 36.83
C ARG A 42 -9.28 -17.08 37.68
N LEU A 43 -10.41 -16.45 38.04
CA LEU A 43 -11.50 -17.11 38.75
C LEU A 43 -12.31 -18.06 37.88
N PHE A 44 -12.52 -17.68 36.62
CA PHE A 44 -13.34 -18.46 35.69
C PHE A 44 -12.53 -19.51 34.88
N GLU A 45 -11.23 -19.34 34.70
CA GLU A 45 -10.40 -20.26 33.94
C GLU A 45 -10.42 -21.72 34.48
N PRO A 46 -10.32 -22.00 35.80
CA PRO A 46 -10.43 -23.36 36.32
C PRO A 46 -11.80 -23.98 36.06
N PHE A 47 -12.85 -23.18 36.21
CA PHE A 47 -14.23 -23.61 35.95
C PHE A 47 -14.44 -23.96 34.46
N LEU A 48 -13.97 -23.11 33.56
CA LEU A 48 -14.10 -23.34 32.11
C LEU A 48 -13.26 -24.52 31.64
N ARG A 49 -12.07 -24.75 32.21
CA ARG A 49 -11.22 -25.91 31.92
C ARG A 49 -11.84 -27.23 32.36
N GLY A 50 -12.68 -27.22 33.41
CA GLY A 50 -13.36 -28.39 33.89
C GLY A 50 -14.60 -28.79 33.08
N LEU A 51 -15.10 -27.94 32.19
CA LEU A 51 -16.31 -28.17 31.41
C LEU A 51 -16.03 -29.01 30.17
N GLY A 52 -16.82 -30.07 29.96
CA GLY A 52 -16.83 -30.83 28.72
C GLY A 52 -17.43 -30.04 27.55
N ARG A 53 -17.14 -30.44 26.31
CA ARG A 53 -17.62 -29.76 25.08
C ARG A 53 -19.13 -29.48 25.08
N HIS A 54 -19.94 -30.42 25.55
CA HIS A 54 -21.41 -30.27 25.66
C HIS A 54 -21.82 -29.22 26.69
N GLN A 55 -21.11 -29.16 27.82
CA GLN A 55 -21.36 -28.18 28.87
C GLN A 55 -20.97 -26.77 28.45
N ILE A 56 -19.88 -26.63 27.70
CA ILE A 56 -19.51 -25.33 27.08
C ILE A 56 -20.59 -24.90 26.09
N GLY A 57 -21.10 -25.83 25.27
CA GLY A 57 -22.20 -25.55 24.34
C GLY A 57 -23.46 -25.06 25.07
N LEU A 58 -23.86 -25.73 26.15
CA LEU A 58 -24.99 -25.32 26.98
C LEU A 58 -24.77 -23.97 27.66
N LEU A 59 -23.55 -23.69 28.14
CA LEU A 59 -23.19 -22.40 28.70
C LEU A 59 -23.28 -21.28 27.64
N CYS A 60 -22.79 -21.53 26.44
CA CYS A 60 -22.94 -20.58 25.34
C CYS A 60 -24.40 -20.30 24.98
N ILE A 61 -25.26 -21.34 24.95
CA ILE A 61 -26.69 -21.18 24.72
C ILE A 61 -27.34 -20.37 25.87
N ALA A 62 -27.03 -20.67 27.12
CA ALA A 62 -27.54 -19.94 28.27
C ALA A 62 -27.12 -18.46 28.24
N LEU A 63 -25.86 -18.15 27.90
CA LEU A 63 -25.39 -16.78 27.72
C LEU A 63 -26.11 -16.10 26.54
N LEU A 64 -26.32 -16.81 25.43
CA LEU A 64 -27.06 -16.27 24.30
C LEU A 64 -28.49 -15.93 24.66
N MET A 65 -29.15 -16.79 25.45
CA MET A 65 -30.49 -16.55 26.00
C MET A 65 -30.52 -15.32 26.93
N LEU A 66 -29.51 -15.12 27.75
CA LEU A 66 -29.37 -13.94 28.59
C LEU A 66 -29.26 -12.63 27.77
N PHE A 67 -28.65 -12.68 26.57
CA PHE A 67 -28.52 -11.50 25.71
C PHE A 67 -29.77 -11.22 24.86
N VAL A 68 -30.70 -12.15 24.71
CA VAL A 68 -31.95 -11.94 23.95
C VAL A 68 -32.71 -10.70 24.39
N PRO A 69 -32.97 -10.45 25.67
CA PRO A 69 -33.66 -9.23 26.11
C PRO A 69 -32.91 -7.95 25.75
N LEU A 70 -31.56 -7.97 25.86
CA LEU A 70 -30.74 -6.82 25.49
C LEU A 70 -30.81 -6.51 23.98
N ILE A 71 -31.08 -7.53 23.17
CA ILE A 71 -31.21 -7.39 21.72
C ILE A 71 -32.60 -6.92 21.35
N THR A 72 -33.66 -7.49 21.98
CA THR A 72 -35.04 -7.37 21.51
C THR A 72 -35.85 -6.27 22.19
N VAL A 73 -35.47 -5.86 23.42
CA VAL A 73 -36.23 -4.81 24.15
C VAL A 73 -36.08 -3.47 23.41
N ARG A 74 -37.19 -2.81 23.12
CA ARG A 74 -37.29 -1.47 22.57
C ARG A 74 -37.61 -0.47 23.69
N PRO A 75 -36.60 0.21 24.27
CA PRO A 75 -36.83 1.30 25.19
C PRO A 75 -37.33 2.55 24.46
N ASP A 76 -37.73 3.57 25.15
CA ASP A 76 -38.03 4.86 24.54
C ASP A 76 -36.74 5.49 23.91
N ILE A 77 -36.96 6.50 23.08
CA ILE A 77 -35.87 7.08 22.31
C ILE A 77 -34.74 7.65 23.20
N TRP A 78 -35.09 8.26 24.34
CA TRP A 78 -34.10 8.86 25.24
C TRP A 78 -33.28 7.80 25.97
N GLN A 79 -33.94 6.75 26.40
CA GLN A 79 -33.27 5.59 27.00
C GLN A 79 -32.36 4.89 25.99
N GLN A 80 -32.80 4.75 24.71
CA GLN A 80 -31.99 4.17 23.67
C GLN A 80 -30.75 5.05 23.34
N MET A 81 -30.92 6.36 23.30
CA MET A 81 -29.79 7.29 23.12
C MET A 81 -28.81 7.22 24.30
N ALA A 82 -29.31 7.12 25.53
CA ALA A 82 -28.46 6.95 26.72
C ALA A 82 -27.69 5.62 26.64
N VAL A 83 -28.35 4.51 26.30
CA VAL A 83 -27.66 3.22 26.04
C VAL A 83 -26.60 3.35 24.95
N ALA A 84 -26.91 3.99 23.83
CA ALA A 84 -25.98 4.20 22.74
C ALA A 84 -24.71 4.95 23.20
N LEU A 85 -24.89 6.04 23.93
CA LEU A 85 -23.77 6.85 24.44
C LEU A 85 -22.93 6.06 25.46
N VAL A 86 -23.56 5.33 26.39
CA VAL A 86 -22.83 4.52 27.37
C VAL A 86 -22.04 3.41 26.73
N VAL A 87 -22.61 2.71 25.74
CA VAL A 87 -21.95 1.61 25.06
C VAL A 87 -20.77 2.12 24.22
N ILE A 88 -20.92 3.26 23.54
CA ILE A 88 -19.82 3.91 22.79
C ILE A 88 -18.72 4.37 23.76
N ALA A 89 -19.08 4.94 24.92
CA ALA A 89 -18.11 5.36 25.92
C ALA A 89 -17.33 4.18 26.51
N ILE A 90 -18.00 3.06 26.79
CA ILE A 90 -17.35 1.80 27.22
C ILE A 90 -16.39 1.31 26.14
N GLY A 91 -16.83 1.27 24.88
CA GLY A 91 -15.97 0.88 23.75
C GLY A 91 -14.72 1.76 23.63
N ARG A 92 -14.88 3.08 23.75
CA ARG A 92 -13.75 4.03 23.73
C ARG A 92 -12.81 3.82 24.92
N TRP A 93 -13.35 3.59 26.09
CA TRP A 93 -12.55 3.31 27.28
C TRP A 93 -11.76 2.01 27.14
N LEU A 94 -12.38 0.93 26.66
CA LEU A 94 -11.70 -0.33 26.36
C LEU A 94 -10.56 -0.15 25.35
N LEU A 95 -10.80 0.61 24.28
CA LEU A 95 -9.76 0.88 23.30
C LEU A 95 -8.56 1.65 23.89
N GLN A 96 -8.82 2.62 24.79
CA GLN A 96 -7.76 3.32 25.50
C GLN A 96 -6.94 2.41 26.43
N LEU A 97 -7.57 1.38 27.00
CA LEU A 97 -6.85 0.37 27.79
C LEU A 97 -5.92 -0.47 26.91
N GLU A 98 -6.37 -0.87 25.73
CA GLU A 98 -5.54 -1.60 24.77
C GLU A 98 -4.33 -0.76 24.31
N GLU A 99 -4.53 0.51 23.99
CA GLU A 99 -3.46 1.43 23.56
C GLU A 99 -2.35 1.59 24.61
N LYS A 100 -2.67 1.44 25.91
CA LYS A 100 -1.70 1.52 27.01
C LYS A 100 -0.88 0.25 27.19
N GLN A 101 -1.41 -0.92 26.80
CA GLN A 101 -0.79 -2.22 27.02
C GLN A 101 -0.92 -3.13 25.78
N PRO A 102 -0.38 -2.69 24.62
CA PRO A 102 -0.51 -3.47 23.39
C PRO A 102 0.25 -4.80 23.51
N GLU A 103 -0.24 -5.82 22.80
CA GLU A 103 0.36 -7.17 22.69
C GLU A 103 0.51 -7.96 24.01
N THR A 104 -0.27 -7.61 25.02
CA THR A 104 -0.34 -8.36 26.27
C THR A 104 -1.57 -9.30 26.27
N ARG A 105 -1.60 -10.25 27.22
CA ARG A 105 -2.84 -11.03 27.48
C ARG A 105 -4.03 -10.14 27.83
N ALA A 106 -3.76 -9.00 28.45
CA ALA A 106 -4.77 -7.99 28.76
C ALA A 106 -5.39 -7.42 27.47
N SER A 107 -4.58 -7.15 26.47
CA SER A 107 -5.03 -6.70 25.15
C SER A 107 -5.96 -7.74 24.48
N GLU A 108 -5.65 -9.04 24.58
CA GLU A 108 -6.54 -10.11 24.06
C GLU A 108 -7.93 -10.09 24.70
N TYR A 109 -8.00 -9.93 26.03
CA TYR A 109 -9.30 -9.85 26.75
C TYR A 109 -10.07 -8.58 26.40
N VAL A 110 -9.39 -7.45 26.30
CA VAL A 110 -10.01 -6.19 25.88
C VAL A 110 -10.58 -6.32 24.48
N HIS A 111 -9.84 -6.94 23.58
CA HIS A 111 -10.32 -7.20 22.21
C HIS A 111 -11.57 -8.10 22.23
N LEU A 112 -11.59 -9.17 23.01
CA LEU A 112 -12.77 -10.04 23.16
C LEU A 112 -13.98 -9.30 23.72
N MET A 113 -13.79 -8.39 24.69
CA MET A 113 -14.86 -7.57 25.24
C MET A 113 -15.43 -6.60 24.18
N LEU A 114 -14.56 -5.91 23.42
CA LEU A 114 -14.97 -5.06 22.32
C LEU A 114 -15.72 -5.84 21.24
N LEU A 115 -15.21 -7.02 20.89
CA LEU A 115 -15.85 -7.92 19.93
C LEU A 115 -17.25 -8.33 20.39
N THR A 116 -17.41 -8.73 21.65
CA THR A 116 -18.71 -9.10 22.22
C THR A 116 -19.68 -7.91 22.19
N LEU A 117 -19.21 -6.73 22.58
CA LEU A 117 -20.02 -5.52 22.59
C LEU A 117 -20.44 -5.11 21.17
N SER A 118 -19.54 -5.23 20.20
CA SER A 118 -19.83 -4.97 18.79
C SER A 118 -20.83 -5.97 18.21
N ILE A 119 -20.70 -7.27 18.51
CA ILE A 119 -21.68 -8.29 18.10
C ILE A 119 -23.07 -7.99 18.68
N LEU A 120 -23.16 -7.67 19.98
CA LEU A 120 -24.42 -7.34 20.62
C LEU A 120 -25.11 -6.12 19.98
N THR A 121 -24.37 -5.05 19.75
CA THR A 121 -24.93 -3.85 19.11
C THR A 121 -25.30 -4.09 17.66
N THR A 122 -24.55 -4.93 16.95
CA THR A 122 -24.88 -5.36 15.58
C THR A 122 -26.17 -6.16 15.52
N LEU A 123 -26.33 -7.17 16.41
CA LEU A 123 -27.54 -7.97 16.47
C LEU A 123 -28.77 -7.12 16.90
N ARG A 124 -28.58 -6.18 17.85
CA ARG A 124 -29.60 -5.22 18.25
C ARG A 124 -30.03 -4.32 17.08
N TYR A 125 -29.07 -3.81 16.31
CA TYR A 125 -29.34 -3.05 15.08
C TYR A 125 -30.12 -3.89 14.07
N LEU A 126 -29.68 -5.12 13.77
CA LEU A 126 -30.36 -6.00 12.82
C LEU A 126 -31.78 -6.34 13.25
N TYR A 127 -32.01 -6.60 14.56
CA TYR A 127 -33.32 -6.85 15.06
C TYR A 127 -34.25 -5.62 14.87
N TYR A 128 -33.78 -4.43 15.25
CA TYR A 128 -34.50 -3.18 15.03
C TYR A 128 -34.77 -2.96 13.52
N ARG A 129 -33.79 -3.22 12.66
CA ARG A 129 -33.88 -3.07 11.20
C ARG A 129 -34.99 -3.94 10.62
N VAL A 130 -35.02 -5.21 11.00
CA VAL A 130 -36.03 -6.17 10.51
C VAL A 130 -37.42 -5.87 11.07
N SER A 131 -37.50 -5.56 12.35
CA SER A 131 -38.79 -5.46 13.04
C SER A 131 -39.51 -4.14 12.82
N TYR A 132 -38.78 -3.04 12.59
CA TYR A 132 -39.37 -1.69 12.61
C TYR A 132 -39.07 -0.82 11.38
N THR A 133 -38.04 -1.12 10.59
CA THR A 133 -37.59 -0.20 9.54
C THR A 133 -37.60 -0.78 8.14
N LEU A 134 -37.95 -2.06 7.95
CA LEU A 134 -38.24 -2.59 6.61
C LEU A 134 -39.51 -1.93 6.07
N ASN A 135 -39.41 -1.32 4.88
CA ASN A 135 -40.54 -0.70 4.24
C ASN A 135 -41.14 -1.67 3.22
N LEU A 136 -42.37 -2.12 3.48
CA LEU A 136 -43.10 -3.06 2.64
C LEU A 136 -44.42 -2.44 2.14
N ASP A 137 -44.58 -1.10 2.24
CA ASP A 137 -45.84 -0.41 1.97
C ASP A 137 -46.07 -0.20 0.45
N GLY A 138 -45.04 -0.26 -0.39
CA GLY A 138 -45.11 -0.15 -1.86
C GLY A 138 -44.14 -1.10 -2.55
N TRP A 139 -44.40 -1.48 -3.80
CA TRP A 139 -43.54 -2.44 -4.48
C TRP A 139 -42.10 -1.92 -4.70
N LEU A 140 -41.94 -0.62 -5.06
CA LEU A 140 -40.61 -0.01 -5.19
C LEU A 140 -39.90 0.10 -3.85
N ASP A 141 -40.61 0.59 -2.83
CA ASP A 141 -40.06 0.69 -1.46
C ASP A 141 -39.65 -0.69 -0.94
N THR A 142 -40.49 -1.71 -1.18
CA THR A 142 -40.19 -3.10 -0.82
C THR A 142 -38.91 -3.59 -1.49
N VAL A 143 -38.80 -3.41 -2.81
CA VAL A 143 -37.62 -3.86 -3.58
C VAL A 143 -36.35 -3.17 -3.07
N PHE A 144 -36.37 -1.84 -2.95
CA PHE A 144 -35.19 -1.09 -2.48
C PHE A 144 -34.87 -1.36 -1.02
N SER A 145 -35.89 -1.54 -0.15
CA SER A 145 -35.71 -1.90 1.26
C SER A 145 -35.05 -3.26 1.41
N LEU A 146 -35.50 -4.26 0.65
CA LEU A 146 -34.93 -5.61 0.68
C LEU A 146 -33.51 -5.64 0.08
N LEU A 147 -33.25 -4.93 -1.01
CA LEU A 147 -31.92 -4.83 -1.62
C LEU A 147 -30.93 -4.14 -0.67
N LEU A 148 -31.35 -3.05 -0.01
CA LEU A 148 -30.52 -2.37 0.99
C LEU A 148 -30.26 -3.27 2.18
N PHE A 149 -31.28 -3.96 2.69
CA PHE A 149 -31.13 -4.89 3.79
C PHE A 149 -30.21 -6.08 3.44
N LEU A 150 -30.27 -6.60 2.22
CA LEU A 150 -29.35 -7.63 1.73
C LEU A 150 -27.90 -7.11 1.68
N ALA A 151 -27.70 -5.85 1.28
CA ALA A 151 -26.40 -5.20 1.31
C ALA A 151 -25.86 -5.06 2.75
N GLU A 152 -26.72 -4.70 3.70
CA GLU A 152 -26.40 -4.64 5.13
C GLU A 152 -26.04 -6.03 5.70
N LEU A 153 -26.79 -7.08 5.33
CA LEU A 153 -26.49 -8.46 5.73
C LEU A 153 -25.15 -8.94 5.19
N TYR A 154 -24.80 -8.58 3.96
CA TYR A 154 -23.47 -8.85 3.42
C TYR A 154 -22.38 -8.14 4.26
N GLY A 155 -22.58 -6.85 4.59
CA GLY A 155 -21.67 -6.08 5.42
C GLY A 155 -21.48 -6.71 6.81
N VAL A 156 -22.56 -7.12 7.47
CA VAL A 156 -22.50 -7.80 8.78
C VAL A 156 -21.86 -9.18 8.65
N GLY A 157 -22.15 -9.94 7.60
CA GLY A 157 -21.53 -11.23 7.33
C GLY A 157 -20.01 -11.12 7.16
N THR A 158 -19.55 -10.16 6.36
CA THR A 158 -18.10 -9.91 6.19
C THR A 158 -17.44 -9.40 7.48
N LEU A 159 -18.14 -8.58 8.28
CA LEU A 159 -17.68 -8.14 9.59
C LEU A 159 -17.45 -9.32 10.53
N PHE A 160 -18.41 -10.24 10.63
CA PHE A 160 -18.28 -11.41 11.50
C PHE A 160 -17.22 -12.39 11.03
N LEU A 161 -17.07 -12.57 9.72
CA LEU A 161 -15.97 -13.34 9.15
C LEU A 161 -14.60 -12.72 9.45
N ALA A 162 -14.50 -11.39 9.36
CA ALA A 162 -13.30 -10.65 9.74
C ALA A 162 -12.97 -10.84 11.24
N TYR A 163 -13.98 -10.75 12.12
CA TYR A 163 -13.80 -11.02 13.55
C TYR A 163 -13.30 -12.45 13.80
N PHE A 164 -13.88 -13.42 13.11
CA PHE A 164 -13.45 -14.80 13.22
C PHE A 164 -11.99 -14.99 12.77
N GLN A 165 -11.58 -14.41 11.62
CA GLN A 165 -10.23 -14.52 11.08
C GLN A 165 -9.20 -13.81 11.97
N THR A 166 -9.56 -12.69 12.59
CA THR A 166 -8.64 -11.87 13.42
C THR A 166 -8.66 -12.24 14.89
N LEU A 167 -9.56 -13.15 15.31
CA LEU A 167 -9.69 -13.58 16.71
C LEU A 167 -8.37 -14.09 17.28
N LYS A 168 -7.61 -14.84 16.47
CA LYS A 168 -6.26 -15.29 16.78
C LYS A 168 -5.40 -15.25 15.54
N THR A 169 -4.19 -14.75 15.69
CA THR A 169 -3.18 -14.71 14.65
C THR A 169 -1.96 -15.54 15.08
N ARG A 170 -1.19 -16.00 14.11
CA ARG A 170 0.03 -16.76 14.38
C ARG A 170 1.22 -16.05 13.74
N ASN A 171 2.22 -15.71 14.56
CA ASN A 171 3.51 -15.23 14.08
C ASN A 171 4.47 -16.41 13.98
N ARG A 172 4.83 -16.79 12.75
CA ARG A 172 5.76 -17.90 12.51
C ARG A 172 7.19 -17.40 12.63
N LYS A 173 8.04 -18.23 13.27
CA LYS A 173 9.49 -18.05 13.24
C LYS A 173 10.07 -19.04 12.25
N PRO A 174 11.09 -18.66 11.47
CA PRO A 174 11.74 -19.58 10.55
C PRO A 174 12.34 -20.74 11.31
N VAL A 175 12.40 -21.91 10.67
CA VAL A 175 13.09 -23.07 11.20
C VAL A 175 14.53 -23.00 10.69
N ASP A 176 15.49 -22.93 11.60
CA ASP A 176 16.90 -22.83 11.25
C ASP A 176 17.38 -24.09 10.53
N LEU A 177 17.82 -23.94 9.28
CA LEU A 177 18.32 -25.03 8.45
C LEU A 177 19.65 -25.57 8.96
N SER A 178 20.43 -24.82 9.76
CA SER A 178 21.69 -25.33 10.36
C SER A 178 21.49 -26.51 11.31
N GLN A 179 20.24 -26.76 11.75
CA GLN A 179 19.89 -27.95 12.55
C GLN A 179 19.90 -29.24 11.72
N PHE A 180 19.92 -29.16 10.39
CA PHE A 180 19.91 -30.28 9.48
C PHE A 180 21.23 -30.33 8.71
N PRO A 181 21.84 -31.52 8.52
CA PRO A 181 23.02 -31.64 7.68
C PRO A 181 22.72 -31.19 6.24
N PRO A 182 23.68 -30.51 5.55
CA PRO A 182 23.45 -30.01 4.19
C PRO A 182 22.99 -31.05 3.19
N GLU A 183 23.39 -32.30 3.36
CA GLU A 183 23.01 -33.44 2.50
C GLU A 183 21.49 -33.71 2.58
N GLN A 184 20.86 -33.40 3.71
CA GLN A 184 19.44 -33.61 3.95
C GLN A 184 18.59 -32.41 3.49
N TRP A 185 19.21 -31.33 3.03
CA TRP A 185 18.46 -30.19 2.54
C TRP A 185 17.72 -30.54 1.26
N PHE A 186 16.48 -30.09 1.17
CA PHE A 186 15.65 -30.33 -0.01
C PHE A 186 16.23 -29.71 -1.27
N SER A 187 16.10 -30.39 -2.42
CA SER A 187 16.33 -29.79 -3.72
C SER A 187 15.16 -28.86 -4.09
N VAL A 188 15.47 -27.69 -4.66
CA VAL A 188 14.49 -26.65 -4.97
C VAL A 188 14.58 -26.25 -6.44
N ASP A 189 13.48 -26.44 -7.17
CA ASP A 189 13.29 -25.86 -8.49
C ASP A 189 12.65 -24.48 -8.36
N ILE A 190 13.21 -23.47 -9.01
CA ILE A 190 12.70 -22.11 -8.99
C ILE A 190 12.04 -21.84 -10.33
N TYR A 191 10.71 -21.66 -10.32
CA TYR A 191 9.93 -21.41 -11.53
C TYR A 191 9.61 -19.95 -11.70
N ILE A 192 9.97 -19.38 -12.86
CA ILE A 192 9.71 -18.01 -13.26
C ILE A 192 8.87 -18.03 -14.55
N PRO A 193 7.54 -18.18 -14.46
CA PRO A 193 6.66 -18.14 -15.61
C PRO A 193 6.59 -16.74 -16.22
N THR A 194 6.72 -16.67 -17.56
CA THR A 194 6.66 -15.45 -18.34
C THR A 194 5.88 -15.66 -19.64
N TYR A 195 5.30 -14.58 -20.18
CA TYR A 195 4.50 -14.61 -21.40
C TYR A 195 4.89 -13.55 -22.41
N ASN A 196 4.82 -12.28 -22.04
CA ASN A 196 5.08 -11.13 -22.92
C ASN A 196 5.83 -10.00 -22.23
N GLU A 197 6.30 -10.24 -21.00
CA GLU A 197 7.03 -9.25 -20.21
C GLU A 197 8.41 -9.00 -20.83
N GLU A 198 8.94 -7.80 -20.62
CA GLU A 198 10.27 -7.42 -21.11
C GLU A 198 11.36 -8.31 -20.49
N VAL A 199 12.36 -8.68 -21.31
CA VAL A 199 13.45 -9.57 -20.87
C VAL A 199 14.19 -9.01 -19.67
N GLU A 200 14.31 -7.68 -19.57
CA GLU A 200 14.96 -6.99 -18.44
C GLU A 200 14.24 -7.23 -17.10
N ILE A 201 12.92 -7.32 -17.12
CA ILE A 201 12.12 -7.63 -15.92
C ILE A 201 12.42 -9.07 -15.48
N VAL A 202 12.38 -10.02 -16.42
CA VAL A 202 12.66 -11.44 -16.16
C VAL A 202 14.08 -11.65 -15.67
N ARG A 203 15.05 -10.93 -16.26
CA ARG A 203 16.48 -11.01 -15.93
C ARG A 203 16.74 -10.68 -14.45
N LYS A 204 16.15 -9.62 -13.93
CA LYS A 204 16.33 -9.22 -12.53
C LYS A 204 15.87 -10.32 -11.57
N THR A 205 14.71 -10.93 -11.83
CA THR A 205 14.20 -12.03 -11.02
C THR A 205 15.08 -13.28 -11.15
N ALA A 206 15.58 -13.58 -12.34
CA ALA A 206 16.51 -14.69 -12.59
C ALA A 206 17.82 -14.52 -11.82
N ILE A 207 18.46 -13.35 -11.92
CA ILE A 207 19.72 -13.03 -11.22
C ILE A 207 19.56 -13.13 -9.71
N ALA A 208 18.50 -12.51 -9.16
CA ALA A 208 18.23 -12.59 -7.74
C ALA A 208 17.97 -14.04 -7.28
N SER A 209 17.31 -14.85 -8.12
CA SER A 209 17.09 -16.27 -7.86
C SER A 209 18.38 -17.08 -7.87
N LEU A 210 19.32 -16.76 -8.76
CA LEU A 210 20.66 -17.34 -8.77
C LEU A 210 21.52 -16.89 -7.59
N ALA A 211 21.23 -15.72 -7.02
CA ALA A 211 21.96 -15.16 -5.88
C ALA A 211 21.36 -15.58 -4.51
N LEU A 212 20.34 -16.46 -4.47
CA LEU A 212 19.76 -16.95 -3.23
C LEU A 212 20.80 -17.67 -2.35
N ASP A 213 20.78 -17.43 -1.04
CA ASP A 213 21.65 -18.10 -0.07
C ASP A 213 21.17 -19.54 0.17
N TYR A 214 21.51 -20.40 -0.78
CA TYR A 214 21.18 -21.84 -0.81
C TYR A 214 22.21 -22.58 -1.65
N PRO A 215 22.59 -23.85 -1.35
CA PRO A 215 23.59 -24.57 -2.11
C PRO A 215 23.28 -24.63 -3.60
N ALA A 216 24.28 -24.36 -4.44
CA ALA A 216 24.11 -24.26 -5.88
C ALA A 216 23.70 -25.60 -6.52
N ASP A 217 24.19 -26.70 -5.97
CA ASP A 217 23.84 -28.06 -6.39
C ASP A 217 22.43 -28.50 -6.01
N LYS A 218 21.77 -27.75 -5.12
CA LYS A 218 20.40 -28.04 -4.63
C LYS A 218 19.37 -27.05 -5.13
N ARG A 219 19.72 -26.13 -6.01
CA ARG A 219 18.75 -25.21 -6.61
C ARG A 219 18.95 -25.12 -8.12
N THR A 220 17.84 -25.06 -8.85
CA THR A 220 17.84 -24.87 -10.29
C THR A 220 16.81 -23.84 -10.69
N VAL A 221 17.21 -22.87 -11.53
CA VAL A 221 16.33 -21.79 -11.98
C VAL A 221 15.80 -22.10 -13.37
N TYR A 222 14.49 -22.12 -13.50
CA TYR A 222 13.75 -22.39 -14.73
C TYR A 222 12.94 -21.18 -15.16
N ILE A 223 13.18 -20.70 -16.37
CA ILE A 223 12.36 -19.69 -17.04
C ILE A 223 11.30 -20.43 -17.87
N LEU A 224 10.01 -20.24 -17.52
CA LEU A 224 8.90 -20.93 -18.17
C LEU A 224 8.23 -19.98 -19.17
N ASP A 225 8.63 -20.03 -20.47
CA ASP A 225 8.12 -19.09 -21.47
C ASP A 225 6.92 -19.63 -22.24
N ASP A 226 5.82 -18.89 -22.19
CA ASP A 226 4.57 -19.10 -22.95
C ASP A 226 4.41 -18.13 -24.14
N GLY A 227 5.38 -17.25 -24.40
CA GLY A 227 5.36 -16.24 -25.45
C GLY A 227 5.51 -16.81 -26.86
N ARG A 228 4.55 -17.61 -27.34
CA ARG A 228 4.67 -18.40 -28.61
C ARG A 228 4.34 -17.61 -29.89
N ALA A 229 3.56 -16.53 -29.80
CA ALA A 229 3.16 -15.79 -30.99
C ALA A 229 4.40 -15.26 -31.75
N GLU A 230 4.29 -15.22 -33.10
CA GLU A 230 5.41 -14.80 -33.98
C GLU A 230 5.94 -13.40 -33.62
N LYS A 231 5.05 -12.51 -33.21
CA LYS A 231 5.42 -11.17 -32.71
C LYS A 231 6.40 -11.20 -31.52
N TYR A 232 6.50 -12.31 -30.79
CA TYR A 232 7.40 -12.47 -29.65
C TYR A 232 8.68 -13.26 -30.00
N ARG A 233 8.93 -13.58 -31.27
CA ARG A 233 10.10 -14.36 -31.71
C ARG A 233 11.42 -13.75 -31.27
N GLN A 234 11.57 -12.44 -31.48
CA GLN A 234 12.79 -11.71 -31.07
C GLN A 234 12.99 -11.77 -29.55
N ARG A 235 11.89 -11.57 -28.78
CA ARG A 235 11.93 -11.69 -27.33
C ARG A 235 12.35 -13.09 -26.85
N ARG A 236 11.82 -14.15 -27.47
CA ARG A 236 12.23 -15.53 -27.13
C ARG A 236 13.70 -15.79 -27.37
N GLU A 237 14.26 -15.25 -28.46
CA GLU A 237 15.69 -15.37 -28.73
C GLU A 237 16.52 -14.63 -27.68
N GLN A 238 16.12 -13.42 -27.31
CA GLN A 238 16.74 -12.67 -26.20
C GLN A 238 16.64 -13.42 -24.87
N LEU A 239 15.49 -14.06 -24.57
CA LEU A 239 15.34 -14.90 -23.36
C LEU A 239 16.28 -16.11 -23.40
N ARG A 240 16.43 -16.77 -24.54
CA ARG A 240 17.37 -17.90 -24.70
C ARG A 240 18.79 -17.45 -24.44
N GLN A 241 19.21 -16.38 -25.10
CA GLN A 241 20.55 -15.79 -24.89
C GLN A 241 20.75 -15.42 -23.40
N MET A 242 19.79 -14.79 -22.76
CA MET A 242 19.83 -14.47 -21.32
C MET A 242 20.01 -15.74 -20.47
N CYS A 243 19.26 -16.80 -20.76
CA CYS A 243 19.37 -18.06 -20.03
C CYS A 243 20.75 -18.71 -20.20
N ASP A 244 21.29 -18.68 -21.42
CA ASP A 244 22.63 -19.20 -21.71
C ASP A 244 23.72 -18.39 -20.99
N GLU A 245 23.61 -17.06 -20.94
CA GLU A 245 24.52 -16.17 -20.22
C GLU A 245 24.49 -16.39 -18.70
N LEU A 246 23.30 -16.60 -18.11
CA LEU A 246 23.11 -16.70 -16.67
C LEU A 246 23.19 -18.14 -16.14
N GLY A 247 23.14 -19.15 -16.99
CA GLY A 247 23.08 -20.56 -16.60
C GLY A 247 21.70 -20.98 -16.11
N CYS A 248 20.62 -20.30 -16.54
CA CYS A 248 19.24 -20.71 -16.29
C CYS A 248 18.75 -21.71 -17.34
N ILE A 249 17.72 -22.49 -17.02
CA ILE A 249 17.11 -23.43 -17.96
C ILE A 249 15.83 -22.81 -18.53
N LEU A 250 15.79 -22.62 -19.87
CA LEU A 250 14.57 -22.20 -20.55
C LEU A 250 13.68 -23.39 -20.86
N LEU A 251 12.47 -23.41 -20.32
CA LEU A 251 11.44 -24.38 -20.64
C LEU A 251 10.34 -23.73 -21.47
N THR A 252 9.98 -24.41 -22.55
CA THR A 252 8.86 -24.04 -23.43
C THR A 252 7.93 -25.23 -23.57
N ARG A 253 6.70 -24.98 -24.02
CA ARG A 253 5.69 -26.01 -24.27
C ARG A 253 4.98 -25.78 -25.61
N ASP A 254 4.27 -26.80 -26.09
CA ASP A 254 3.68 -26.79 -27.42
C ASP A 254 2.31 -26.10 -27.51
N ASN A 255 1.67 -25.80 -26.37
CA ASN A 255 0.40 -25.10 -26.29
C ASN A 255 0.42 -24.06 -25.17
N ASN A 256 -0.59 -23.18 -25.11
CA ASN A 256 -0.77 -22.20 -24.05
C ASN A 256 -2.03 -22.49 -23.21
N ASP A 257 -2.48 -23.75 -23.19
CA ASP A 257 -3.68 -24.14 -22.45
C ASP A 257 -3.50 -23.86 -20.96
N HIS A 258 -4.54 -23.31 -20.35
CA HIS A 258 -4.58 -22.93 -18.95
C HIS A 258 -3.51 -21.92 -18.49
N ALA A 259 -2.95 -21.15 -19.43
CA ALA A 259 -2.03 -20.04 -19.15
C ALA A 259 -0.94 -20.40 -18.11
N LYS A 260 -0.72 -19.60 -17.07
CA LYS A 260 0.30 -19.81 -16.05
C LYS A 260 0.19 -21.17 -15.34
N ALA A 261 -1.02 -21.59 -14.96
CA ALA A 261 -1.23 -22.87 -14.28
C ALA A 261 -0.78 -24.05 -15.16
N GLY A 262 -1.18 -24.07 -16.45
CA GLY A 262 -0.76 -25.08 -17.41
C GLY A 262 0.74 -25.08 -17.67
N ASN A 263 1.37 -23.91 -17.68
CA ASN A 263 2.81 -23.76 -17.84
C ASN A 263 3.57 -24.38 -16.63
N ILE A 264 3.15 -24.04 -15.41
CA ILE A 264 3.71 -24.63 -14.19
C ILE A 264 3.49 -26.15 -14.17
N ASN A 265 2.29 -26.65 -14.53
CA ASN A 265 2.00 -28.07 -14.57
C ASN A 265 2.91 -28.80 -15.55
N THR A 266 3.19 -28.21 -16.72
CA THR A 266 4.14 -28.80 -17.69
C THR A 266 5.55 -28.88 -17.10
N ALA A 267 6.00 -27.84 -16.38
CA ALA A 267 7.30 -27.83 -15.72
C ALA A 267 7.37 -28.85 -14.58
N LEU A 268 6.32 -29.04 -13.78
CA LEU A 268 6.27 -30.04 -12.72
C LEU A 268 6.54 -31.48 -13.21
N HIS A 269 6.18 -31.82 -14.45
CA HIS A 269 6.44 -33.12 -15.04
C HIS A 269 7.83 -33.24 -15.71
N LYS A 270 8.53 -32.12 -15.95
CA LYS A 270 9.83 -32.08 -16.61
C LYS A 270 11.01 -31.90 -15.65
N THR A 271 10.76 -31.58 -14.42
CA THR A 271 11.78 -31.26 -13.41
C THR A 271 11.66 -32.16 -12.19
N THR A 272 12.64 -32.19 -11.29
CA THR A 272 12.77 -33.22 -10.25
C THR A 272 12.99 -32.73 -8.83
N GLY A 273 13.06 -31.41 -8.59
CA GLY A 273 13.28 -30.88 -7.25
C GLY A 273 12.19 -31.27 -6.25
N ASP A 274 12.55 -31.54 -5.02
CA ASP A 274 11.60 -31.90 -3.94
C ASP A 274 10.58 -30.79 -3.66
N LEU A 275 11.06 -29.55 -3.73
CA LEU A 275 10.28 -28.34 -3.52
C LEU A 275 10.31 -27.49 -4.79
N VAL A 276 9.28 -26.66 -4.96
CA VAL A 276 9.20 -25.71 -6.06
C VAL A 276 8.94 -24.31 -5.48
N LEU A 277 9.84 -23.37 -5.74
CA LEU A 277 9.62 -21.94 -5.50
C LEU A 277 8.98 -21.32 -6.73
N ILE A 278 7.80 -20.75 -6.59
CA ILE A 278 7.07 -20.08 -7.68
C ILE A 278 7.19 -18.57 -7.50
N LEU A 279 7.74 -17.90 -8.51
CA LEU A 279 7.91 -16.43 -8.55
C LEU A 279 7.28 -15.88 -9.83
N ASP A 280 6.47 -14.83 -9.74
CA ASP A 280 6.14 -14.04 -10.92
C ASP A 280 7.42 -13.45 -11.51
N CYS A 281 7.48 -13.25 -12.82
CA CYS A 281 8.69 -12.78 -13.49
C CYS A 281 9.19 -11.39 -13.06
N ASP A 282 8.34 -10.64 -12.36
CA ASP A 282 8.65 -9.34 -11.77
C ASP A 282 8.74 -9.37 -10.24
N HIS A 283 8.78 -10.54 -9.61
CA HIS A 283 8.95 -10.71 -8.17
C HIS A 283 10.38 -11.13 -7.83
N ILE A 284 11.21 -10.14 -7.50
CA ILE A 284 12.63 -10.30 -7.21
C ILE A 284 12.78 -10.83 -5.77
N PRO A 285 13.31 -12.06 -5.54
CA PRO A 285 13.43 -12.61 -4.21
C PRO A 285 14.61 -12.02 -3.44
N ALA A 286 14.47 -11.90 -2.11
CA ALA A 286 15.57 -11.62 -1.21
C ALA A 286 16.50 -12.83 -1.07
N ARG A 287 17.79 -12.60 -0.84
CA ARG A 287 18.80 -13.68 -0.75
C ARG A 287 18.48 -14.76 0.29
N SER A 288 17.91 -14.38 1.42
CA SER A 288 17.56 -15.30 2.50
C SER A 288 16.26 -16.09 2.27
N PHE A 289 15.57 -15.93 1.14
CA PHE A 289 14.24 -16.49 0.90
C PHE A 289 14.15 -18.00 1.19
N LEU A 290 15.00 -18.82 0.56
CA LEU A 290 15.00 -20.27 0.75
C LEU A 290 15.45 -20.67 2.14
N LYS A 291 16.46 -19.99 2.69
CA LYS A 291 16.99 -20.25 4.02
C LYS A 291 15.93 -20.08 5.13
N GLU A 292 15.02 -19.13 4.95
CA GLU A 292 13.97 -18.85 5.92
C GLU A 292 12.67 -19.67 5.68
N THR A 293 12.47 -20.20 4.48
CA THR A 293 11.20 -20.89 4.14
C THR A 293 11.31 -22.40 4.07
N VAL A 294 12.41 -22.94 3.58
CA VAL A 294 12.57 -24.39 3.36
C VAL A 294 12.48 -25.20 4.65
N GLY A 295 12.98 -24.66 5.76
CA GLY A 295 12.98 -25.32 7.06
C GLY A 295 11.58 -25.73 7.57
N PHE A 296 10.52 -25.06 7.11
CA PHE A 296 9.15 -25.43 7.49
C PHE A 296 8.71 -26.79 6.93
N PHE A 297 9.31 -27.26 5.85
CA PHE A 297 8.93 -28.52 5.18
C PHE A 297 9.42 -29.79 5.91
N TYR A 298 10.28 -29.66 6.91
CA TYR A 298 10.58 -30.78 7.82
C TYR A 298 9.43 -31.09 8.78
N ARG A 299 8.42 -30.23 8.86
CA ARG A 299 7.19 -30.51 9.61
C ARG A 299 6.27 -31.40 8.77
N GLU A 300 5.60 -32.32 9.46
CA GLU A 300 4.69 -33.28 8.81
C GLU A 300 3.54 -32.57 8.05
N LYS A 301 3.30 -33.02 6.83
CA LYS A 301 2.19 -32.60 5.96
C LYS A 301 2.21 -31.13 5.53
N VAL A 302 3.32 -30.41 5.66
CA VAL A 302 3.42 -29.06 5.10
C VAL A 302 3.56 -29.17 3.59
N ALA A 303 2.57 -28.63 2.87
CA ALA A 303 2.53 -28.61 1.41
C ALA A 303 2.90 -27.26 0.81
N LEU A 304 2.73 -26.19 1.56
CA LEU A 304 2.85 -24.81 1.09
C LEU A 304 3.41 -23.90 2.17
N VAL A 305 4.33 -23.04 1.80
CA VAL A 305 4.79 -21.88 2.58
C VAL A 305 4.62 -20.65 1.71
N GLN A 306 3.76 -19.71 2.14
CA GLN A 306 3.49 -18.44 1.46
C GLN A 306 4.10 -17.27 2.22
N THR A 307 4.72 -16.32 1.51
CA THR A 307 5.17 -15.03 2.03
C THR A 307 4.37 -13.88 1.44
N PRO A 308 4.31 -12.69 2.10
CA PRO A 308 3.60 -11.52 1.56
C PRO A 308 4.21 -11.04 0.26
N HIS A 309 3.36 -10.54 -0.65
CA HIS A 309 3.81 -9.73 -1.78
C HIS A 309 4.00 -8.28 -1.34
N TRP A 310 5.04 -7.65 -1.82
CA TRP A 310 5.27 -6.23 -1.67
C TRP A 310 5.72 -5.64 -3.02
N PHE A 311 5.26 -4.41 -3.29
CA PHE A 311 5.56 -3.73 -4.54
C PHE A 311 6.41 -2.49 -4.27
N TYR A 312 7.48 -2.33 -5.03
CA TYR A 312 8.45 -1.25 -4.83
C TYR A 312 8.07 0.03 -5.58
N ASN A 313 7.16 -0.04 -6.53
CA ASN A 313 6.57 1.13 -7.18
C ASN A 313 5.20 1.47 -6.56
N PRO A 314 4.80 2.74 -6.52
CA PRO A 314 3.49 3.13 -6.03
C PRO A 314 2.39 2.59 -6.94
N ASP A 315 1.31 2.09 -6.34
CA ASP A 315 0.10 1.73 -7.08
C ASP A 315 -0.59 2.99 -7.65
N PRO A 316 -1.58 2.85 -8.57
CA PRO A 316 -2.28 4.00 -9.14
C PRO A 316 -2.99 4.88 -8.10
N PHE A 317 -3.49 4.31 -6.99
CA PHE A 317 -4.12 5.08 -5.93
C PHE A 317 -3.11 5.94 -5.20
N GLU A 318 -1.98 5.35 -4.82
CA GLU A 318 -0.91 6.06 -4.13
C GLU A 318 -0.32 7.16 -5.01
N ARG A 319 -0.07 6.87 -6.28
CA ARG A 319 0.53 7.82 -7.22
C ARG A 319 -0.45 8.94 -7.57
N ASN A 320 -1.67 8.59 -8.00
CA ASN A 320 -2.61 9.54 -8.58
C ASN A 320 -3.28 10.42 -7.50
N LEU A 321 -3.46 9.91 -6.27
CA LEU A 321 -3.92 10.68 -5.12
C LEU A 321 -2.77 11.32 -4.31
N MET A 322 -1.51 11.14 -4.74
CA MET A 322 -0.31 11.72 -4.13
C MET A 322 -0.15 11.41 -2.64
N THR A 323 -0.47 10.20 -2.23
CA THR A 323 -0.39 9.80 -0.82
C THR A 323 1.04 9.55 -0.35
N ARG A 324 1.96 9.23 -1.28
CA ARG A 324 3.42 9.10 -1.04
C ARG A 324 3.78 8.21 0.14
N GLY A 325 3.20 7.02 0.20
CA GLY A 325 3.47 6.04 1.26
C GLY A 325 2.82 6.36 2.63
N ARG A 326 2.05 7.45 2.74
CA ARG A 326 1.38 7.83 4.01
C ARG A 326 0.15 6.98 4.32
N VAL A 327 -0.38 6.31 3.33
CA VAL A 327 -1.57 5.46 3.44
C VAL A 327 -1.18 4.04 3.08
N PRO A 328 -1.68 3.02 3.82
CA PRO A 328 -1.47 1.63 3.44
C PRO A 328 -2.03 1.34 2.05
N VAL A 329 -1.30 0.54 1.26
CA VAL A 329 -1.81 0.08 -0.04
C VAL A 329 -2.92 -0.95 0.15
N GLY A 330 -3.81 -1.10 -0.85
CA GLY A 330 -5.04 -1.87 -0.70
C GLY A 330 -4.88 -3.33 -0.31
N ASN A 331 -3.74 -3.97 -0.58
CA ASN A 331 -3.47 -5.37 -0.25
C ASN A 331 -2.76 -5.59 1.11
N GLU A 332 -2.33 -4.54 1.82
CA GLU A 332 -1.65 -4.71 3.10
C GLU A 332 -2.52 -5.39 4.16
N LEU A 333 -3.80 -5.07 4.23
CA LEU A 333 -4.74 -5.74 5.14
C LEU A 333 -4.76 -7.26 4.91
N PHE A 334 -4.82 -7.69 3.66
CA PHE A 334 -4.85 -9.08 3.29
C PHE A 334 -3.60 -9.83 3.76
N TYR A 335 -2.41 -9.32 3.40
CA TYR A 335 -1.15 -9.99 3.73
C TYR A 335 -0.78 -9.88 5.21
N LYS A 336 -0.91 -8.70 5.81
CA LYS A 336 -0.45 -8.46 7.18
C LYS A 336 -1.39 -8.96 8.27
N VAL A 337 -2.68 -9.14 7.98
CA VAL A 337 -3.68 -9.53 8.98
C VAL A 337 -4.46 -10.77 8.58
N LEU A 338 -5.15 -10.77 7.43
CA LEU A 338 -6.07 -11.85 7.10
C LEU A 338 -5.34 -13.17 6.86
N GLN A 339 -4.22 -13.18 6.13
CA GLN A 339 -3.43 -14.40 5.92
C GLN A 339 -2.81 -14.93 7.21
N LYS A 340 -2.43 -14.08 8.15
CA LYS A 340 -1.96 -14.50 9.49
C LYS A 340 -3.08 -15.16 10.31
N GLY A 341 -4.28 -14.63 10.21
CA GLY A 341 -5.47 -15.24 10.80
C GLY A 341 -5.80 -16.58 10.14
N ASN A 342 -5.76 -16.64 8.82
CA ASN A 342 -5.95 -17.87 8.07
C ASN A 342 -4.91 -18.95 8.43
N ASP A 343 -3.64 -18.56 8.66
CA ASP A 343 -2.58 -19.49 9.10
C ASP A 343 -2.91 -20.14 10.45
N TYR A 344 -3.51 -19.40 11.38
CA TYR A 344 -3.94 -19.97 12.65
C TYR A 344 -4.94 -21.11 12.46
N TRP A 345 -5.86 -20.96 11.50
CA TRP A 345 -6.91 -21.94 11.17
C TRP A 345 -6.48 -22.98 10.13
N ASN A 346 -5.20 -23.02 9.73
CA ASN A 346 -4.68 -23.84 8.62
C ASN A 346 -5.46 -23.63 7.32
N ALA A 347 -5.71 -22.38 6.98
CA ALA A 347 -6.43 -21.94 5.79
C ALA A 347 -5.67 -20.84 5.01
N ALA A 348 -4.41 -20.57 5.34
CA ALA A 348 -3.56 -19.70 4.54
C ALA A 348 -3.37 -20.31 3.16
N PHE A 349 -3.56 -19.53 2.12
CA PHE A 349 -3.55 -20.06 0.75
C PHE A 349 -2.47 -19.42 -0.11
N PHE A 350 -2.12 -20.11 -1.17
CA PHE A 350 -1.21 -19.68 -2.21
C PHE A 350 -1.76 -18.45 -2.92
N CYS A 351 -0.92 -17.45 -3.15
CA CYS A 351 -1.28 -16.17 -3.76
C CYS A 351 -0.64 -15.98 -5.15
N GLY A 352 -0.33 -17.07 -5.82
CA GLY A 352 0.19 -17.10 -7.19
C GLY A 352 1.70 -16.94 -7.30
N SER A 353 2.38 -16.33 -6.31
CA SER A 353 3.82 -16.05 -6.33
C SER A 353 4.38 -16.02 -4.90
N ALA A 354 5.72 -15.91 -4.77
CA ALA A 354 6.40 -15.82 -3.47
C ALA A 354 6.06 -16.99 -2.54
N ALA A 355 5.95 -18.19 -3.09
CA ALA A 355 5.56 -19.39 -2.37
C ALA A 355 6.45 -20.58 -2.72
N VAL A 356 6.79 -21.35 -1.68
CA VAL A 356 7.41 -22.67 -1.85
C VAL A 356 6.34 -23.73 -1.68
N VAL A 357 6.29 -24.69 -2.60
CA VAL A 357 5.33 -25.79 -2.57
C VAL A 357 6.07 -27.13 -2.61
N ARG A 358 5.53 -28.15 -1.94
CA ARG A 358 6.04 -29.51 -2.02
C ARG A 358 5.51 -30.17 -3.30
N ARG A 359 6.42 -30.54 -4.19
CA ARG A 359 6.09 -31.12 -5.51
C ARG A 359 5.14 -32.32 -5.41
N ASP A 360 5.48 -33.31 -4.60
CA ASP A 360 4.71 -34.56 -4.50
C ASP A 360 3.26 -34.30 -4.10
N TYR A 361 3.02 -33.34 -3.21
CA TYR A 361 1.66 -33.04 -2.74
C TYR A 361 0.86 -32.28 -3.79
N ILE A 362 1.52 -31.43 -4.57
CA ILE A 362 0.89 -30.78 -5.72
C ILE A 362 0.53 -31.80 -6.79
N LEU A 363 1.42 -32.75 -7.10
CA LEU A 363 1.13 -33.81 -8.07
C LEU A 363 -0.02 -34.75 -7.63
N GLN A 364 -0.17 -35.02 -6.32
CA GLN A 364 -1.27 -35.81 -5.78
C GLN A 364 -2.66 -35.18 -5.97
N ILE A 365 -2.74 -33.86 -6.07
CA ILE A 365 -4.02 -33.17 -6.38
C ILE A 365 -4.22 -32.96 -7.88
N GLY A 366 -3.33 -33.47 -8.73
CA GLY A 366 -3.38 -33.32 -10.18
C GLY A 366 -2.68 -32.08 -10.72
N GLY A 367 -1.80 -31.45 -9.94
CA GLY A 367 -1.10 -30.21 -10.29
C GLY A 367 -1.77 -28.95 -9.76
N ILE A 368 -1.35 -27.81 -10.27
CA ILE A 368 -2.01 -26.52 -10.04
C ILE A 368 -3.39 -26.55 -10.71
N ALA A 369 -4.41 -26.10 -10.01
CA ALA A 369 -5.79 -26.07 -10.50
C ALA A 369 -5.91 -25.22 -11.79
N THR A 370 -6.68 -25.69 -12.75
CA THR A 370 -6.80 -25.06 -14.07
C THR A 370 -8.21 -24.57 -14.38
N GLU A 371 -9.18 -24.87 -13.52
CA GLU A 371 -10.60 -24.62 -13.77
C GLU A 371 -11.02 -23.19 -13.44
N THR A 372 -10.20 -22.47 -12.67
CA THR A 372 -10.48 -21.10 -12.25
C THR A 372 -9.31 -20.17 -12.56
N VAL A 373 -9.59 -18.88 -12.66
CA VAL A 373 -8.57 -17.86 -12.97
C VAL A 373 -7.72 -17.52 -11.75
N THR A 374 -8.17 -17.90 -10.55
CA THR A 374 -7.38 -17.89 -9.29
C THR A 374 -6.97 -19.30 -8.94
N GLU A 375 -6.13 -19.85 -9.78
CA GLU A 375 -5.59 -21.22 -9.68
C GLU A 375 -4.89 -21.48 -8.34
N ASP A 376 -4.31 -20.48 -7.77
CA ASP A 376 -3.56 -20.43 -6.52
C ASP A 376 -4.43 -20.74 -5.29
N CYS A 377 -5.46 -19.94 -5.07
CA CYS A 377 -6.44 -20.17 -4.00
C CYS A 377 -7.14 -21.53 -4.17
N HIS A 378 -7.50 -21.89 -5.40
CA HIS A 378 -8.18 -23.15 -5.72
C HIS A 378 -7.27 -24.36 -5.45
N THR A 379 -6.00 -24.30 -5.83
CA THR A 379 -5.00 -25.34 -5.51
C THR A 379 -4.89 -25.55 -4.00
N SER A 380 -4.83 -24.46 -3.23
CA SER A 380 -4.75 -24.54 -1.77
C SER A 380 -6.00 -25.14 -1.13
N LEU A 381 -7.18 -24.83 -1.65
CA LEU A 381 -8.45 -25.43 -1.22
C LEU A 381 -8.39 -26.96 -1.36
N ARG A 382 -7.88 -27.47 -2.47
CA ARG A 382 -7.72 -28.92 -2.73
C ARG A 382 -6.68 -29.56 -1.82
N LEU A 383 -5.54 -28.90 -1.60
CA LEU A 383 -4.52 -29.37 -0.65
C LEU A 383 -5.09 -29.52 0.76
N HIS A 384 -5.79 -28.49 1.25
CA HIS A 384 -6.42 -28.52 2.57
C HIS A 384 -7.52 -29.59 2.67
N SER A 385 -8.26 -29.83 1.58
CA SER A 385 -9.27 -30.89 1.53
C SER A 385 -8.68 -32.30 1.66
N LEU A 386 -7.43 -32.51 1.28
CA LEU A 386 -6.67 -33.76 1.52
C LEU A 386 -5.98 -33.80 2.90
N GLY A 387 -6.15 -32.76 3.72
CA GLY A 387 -5.58 -32.68 5.07
C GLY A 387 -4.14 -32.21 5.13
N TYR A 388 -3.59 -31.66 4.04
CA TYR A 388 -2.30 -31.01 4.03
C TYR A 388 -2.33 -29.68 4.79
N LYS A 389 -1.15 -29.17 5.15
CA LYS A 389 -0.99 -27.94 5.91
C LYS A 389 -0.34 -26.87 5.05
N SER A 390 -0.76 -25.65 5.23
CA SER A 390 -0.08 -24.46 4.74
C SER A 390 0.52 -23.65 5.87
N ILE A 391 1.54 -22.88 5.56
CA ILE A 391 2.20 -21.94 6.48
C ILE A 391 2.22 -20.57 5.83
N TYR A 392 1.79 -19.57 6.57
CA TYR A 392 2.00 -18.19 6.21
C TYR A 392 3.16 -17.60 7.02
N TYR A 393 4.22 -17.21 6.35
CA TYR A 393 5.38 -16.57 6.97
C TYR A 393 5.33 -15.06 6.70
N ASP A 394 4.91 -14.28 7.72
CA ASP A 394 4.71 -12.84 7.63
C ASP A 394 6.03 -12.07 7.62
N LYS A 395 6.84 -12.29 6.60
CA LYS A 395 8.01 -11.48 6.28
C LYS A 395 8.01 -11.22 4.79
N ILE A 396 8.12 -9.96 4.41
CA ILE A 396 8.26 -9.59 3.00
C ILE A 396 9.61 -10.10 2.52
N MET A 397 9.58 -10.94 1.49
CA MET A 397 10.76 -11.63 0.96
C MET A 397 10.89 -11.45 -0.56
N VAL A 398 9.99 -10.68 -1.17
CA VAL A 398 10.03 -10.37 -2.61
C VAL A 398 9.72 -8.90 -2.84
N ALA A 399 10.35 -8.32 -3.87
CA ALA A 399 10.06 -7.01 -4.41
C ALA A 399 9.41 -7.15 -5.79
N GLY A 400 8.15 -6.79 -5.93
CA GLY A 400 7.39 -6.89 -7.16
C GLY A 400 7.06 -5.54 -7.79
N LEU A 401 6.47 -5.58 -8.99
CA LEU A 401 5.93 -4.42 -9.69
C LEU A 401 4.40 -4.38 -9.56
N ALA A 402 3.88 -3.30 -8.95
CA ALA A 402 2.45 -3.00 -9.00
C ALA A 402 2.04 -2.58 -10.42
N PRO A 403 0.75 -2.77 -10.81
CA PRO A 403 0.22 -2.19 -12.03
C PRO A 403 0.48 -0.68 -12.06
N GLU A 404 0.98 -0.17 -13.19
CA GLU A 404 1.36 1.25 -13.29
C GLU A 404 0.20 2.15 -13.73
N THR A 405 -0.82 1.59 -14.39
CA THR A 405 -2.01 2.34 -14.82
C THR A 405 -3.25 1.88 -14.05
N PHE A 406 -4.22 2.78 -13.89
CA PHE A 406 -5.48 2.45 -13.25
C PHE A 406 -6.25 1.36 -14.02
N SER A 407 -6.25 1.41 -15.35
CA SER A 407 -6.87 0.38 -16.19
C SER A 407 -6.23 -1.01 -15.98
N SER A 408 -4.90 -1.09 -15.86
CA SER A 408 -4.19 -2.35 -15.56
C SER A 408 -4.53 -2.86 -14.15
N TYR A 409 -4.65 -1.97 -13.16
CA TYR A 409 -5.09 -2.30 -11.81
C TYR A 409 -6.51 -2.86 -11.81
N VAL A 410 -7.45 -2.17 -12.49
CA VAL A 410 -8.84 -2.63 -12.65
C VAL A 410 -8.88 -4.02 -13.29
N GLY A 411 -8.13 -4.23 -14.36
CA GLY A 411 -8.03 -5.52 -15.04
C GLY A 411 -7.55 -6.66 -14.11
N GLN A 412 -6.57 -6.38 -13.26
CA GLN A 412 -6.06 -7.33 -12.27
C GLN A 412 -7.12 -7.68 -11.22
N GLN A 413 -7.79 -6.68 -10.65
CA GLN A 413 -8.82 -6.88 -9.62
C GLN A 413 -10.05 -7.61 -10.17
N VAL A 414 -10.49 -7.28 -11.38
CA VAL A 414 -11.59 -7.96 -12.09
C VAL A 414 -11.27 -9.45 -12.32
N ARG A 415 -10.03 -9.75 -12.66
CA ARG A 415 -9.56 -11.13 -12.81
C ARG A 415 -9.66 -11.89 -11.48
N TRP A 416 -9.20 -11.30 -10.38
CA TRP A 416 -9.30 -11.93 -9.05
C TRP A 416 -10.76 -12.10 -8.62
N ALA A 417 -11.58 -11.08 -8.79
CA ALA A 417 -13.01 -11.13 -8.49
C ALA A 417 -13.73 -12.27 -9.23
N ARG A 418 -13.43 -12.42 -10.52
CA ARG A 418 -13.94 -13.51 -11.34
C ARG A 418 -13.50 -14.88 -10.82
N GLY A 419 -12.21 -15.06 -10.56
CA GLY A 419 -11.66 -16.33 -10.10
C GLY A 419 -12.24 -16.77 -8.76
N MET A 420 -12.38 -15.84 -7.80
CA MET A 420 -12.99 -16.13 -6.51
C MET A 420 -14.47 -16.48 -6.62
N ALA A 421 -15.22 -15.80 -7.49
CA ALA A 421 -16.62 -16.16 -7.78
C ALA A 421 -16.73 -17.53 -8.51
N GLN A 422 -15.76 -17.88 -9.38
CA GLN A 422 -15.66 -19.20 -9.98
C GLN A 422 -15.47 -20.29 -8.93
N ILE A 423 -14.55 -20.12 -7.96
CA ILE A 423 -14.36 -21.09 -6.86
C ILE A 423 -15.67 -21.25 -6.07
N LEU A 424 -16.31 -20.15 -5.72
CA LEU A 424 -17.59 -20.18 -4.99
C LEU A 424 -18.68 -20.94 -5.75
N ARG A 425 -18.70 -20.84 -7.08
CA ARG A 425 -19.69 -21.51 -7.94
C ARG A 425 -19.37 -22.97 -8.17
N LEU A 426 -18.10 -23.32 -8.41
CA LEU A 426 -17.67 -24.67 -8.84
C LEU A 426 -17.44 -25.61 -7.66
N GLU A 427 -16.79 -25.12 -6.61
CA GLU A 427 -16.40 -25.94 -5.45
C GLU A 427 -16.82 -25.32 -4.11
N ASN A 428 -17.97 -24.68 -4.04
CA ASN A 428 -18.47 -23.95 -2.87
C ASN A 428 -17.84 -24.35 -1.53
N PRO A 429 -16.94 -23.54 -0.94
CA PRO A 429 -16.17 -23.96 0.23
C PRO A 429 -17.04 -24.17 1.48
N LEU A 430 -18.22 -23.50 1.54
CA LEU A 430 -19.09 -23.56 2.71
C LEU A 430 -19.97 -24.82 2.70
N PHE A 431 -20.60 -25.13 1.57
CA PHE A 431 -21.66 -26.13 1.48
C PHE A 431 -21.26 -27.43 0.78
N ASN A 432 -20.13 -27.48 0.06
CA ASN A 432 -19.74 -28.69 -0.66
C ASN A 432 -19.28 -29.80 0.32
N PRO A 433 -20.02 -30.93 0.42
CA PRO A 433 -19.67 -32.01 1.36
C PRO A 433 -18.46 -32.85 0.88
N LYS A 434 -18.09 -32.75 -0.40
CA LYS A 434 -16.94 -33.48 -0.95
C LYS A 434 -15.61 -32.90 -0.44
N LEU A 435 -15.60 -31.65 -0.08
CA LEU A 435 -14.42 -31.01 0.53
C LEU A 435 -14.32 -31.41 2.00
N LYS A 436 -13.26 -32.16 2.35
CA LYS A 436 -12.99 -32.57 3.74
C LYS A 436 -12.32 -31.45 4.56
N LEU A 437 -12.95 -30.27 4.57
CA LEU A 437 -12.47 -29.08 5.29
C LEU A 437 -13.10 -29.02 6.69
N THR A 438 -12.34 -28.51 7.65
CA THR A 438 -12.87 -28.09 8.95
C THR A 438 -13.82 -26.90 8.78
N LEU A 439 -14.72 -26.67 9.74
CA LEU A 439 -15.60 -25.50 9.73
C LEU A 439 -14.79 -24.18 9.66
N SER A 440 -13.68 -24.11 10.38
CA SER A 440 -12.80 -22.94 10.37
C SER A 440 -12.23 -22.67 8.99
N GLN A 441 -11.75 -23.70 8.31
CA GLN A 441 -11.26 -23.58 6.92
C GLN A 441 -12.37 -23.16 5.97
N ARG A 442 -13.58 -23.76 6.11
CA ARG A 442 -14.76 -23.38 5.31
C ARG A 442 -15.07 -21.89 5.43
N LEU A 443 -15.07 -21.34 6.65
CA LEU A 443 -15.33 -19.92 6.91
C LEU A 443 -14.22 -19.02 6.33
N CYS A 444 -12.95 -19.40 6.47
CA CYS A 444 -11.84 -18.62 5.88
C CYS A 444 -11.90 -18.59 4.34
N TYR A 445 -12.14 -19.74 3.69
CA TYR A 445 -12.29 -19.79 2.23
C TYR A 445 -13.55 -19.10 1.74
N PHE A 446 -14.65 -19.20 2.48
CA PHE A 446 -15.86 -18.46 2.17
C PHE A 446 -15.65 -16.96 2.28
N SER A 447 -14.95 -16.48 3.31
CA SER A 447 -14.55 -15.07 3.44
C SER A 447 -13.73 -14.60 2.22
N ALA A 448 -12.71 -15.37 1.82
CA ALA A 448 -11.88 -15.02 0.67
C ALA A 448 -12.68 -14.99 -0.64
N THR A 449 -13.52 -16.02 -0.89
CA THR A 449 -14.28 -16.12 -2.14
C THR A 449 -15.46 -15.15 -2.23
N SER A 450 -16.05 -14.76 -1.11
CA SER A 450 -17.15 -13.79 -1.05
C SER A 450 -16.69 -12.33 -0.99
N HIS A 451 -15.41 -12.07 -0.70
CA HIS A 451 -14.89 -10.71 -0.54
C HIS A 451 -15.22 -9.81 -1.72
N PHE A 452 -15.02 -10.27 -2.95
CA PHE A 452 -15.20 -9.44 -4.16
C PHE A 452 -16.66 -9.11 -4.52
N PHE A 453 -17.64 -9.62 -3.75
CA PHE A 453 -19.05 -9.24 -3.92
C PHE A 453 -19.38 -7.87 -3.31
N PHE A 454 -18.41 -7.16 -2.76
CA PHE A 454 -18.58 -5.82 -2.19
C PHE A 454 -19.18 -4.79 -3.18
N GLY A 455 -19.08 -5.04 -4.48
CA GLY A 455 -19.59 -4.13 -5.51
C GLY A 455 -21.07 -3.84 -5.36
N PHE A 456 -21.90 -4.85 -5.13
CA PHE A 456 -23.34 -4.67 -4.94
C PHE A 456 -23.69 -3.84 -3.69
N PRO A 457 -23.21 -4.16 -2.48
CA PRO A 457 -23.45 -3.32 -1.29
C PRO A 457 -22.99 -1.87 -1.48
N ARG A 458 -21.84 -1.63 -2.08
CA ARG A 458 -21.34 -0.27 -2.33
C ARG A 458 -22.27 0.55 -3.20
N LEU A 459 -22.75 -0.06 -4.29
CA LEU A 459 -23.69 0.60 -5.19
C LEU A 459 -25.03 0.86 -4.50
N MET A 460 -25.53 -0.08 -3.68
CA MET A 460 -26.76 0.11 -2.92
C MET A 460 -26.66 1.21 -1.87
N TYR A 461 -25.54 1.29 -1.14
CA TYR A 461 -25.31 2.35 -0.15
C TYR A 461 -25.21 3.75 -0.80
N ALA A 462 -24.74 3.83 -2.04
CA ALA A 462 -24.71 5.09 -2.78
C ALA A 462 -26.08 5.41 -3.42
N ALA A 463 -26.77 4.42 -3.97
CA ALA A 463 -28.01 4.59 -4.69
C ALA A 463 -29.22 4.85 -3.78
N ALA A 464 -29.31 4.16 -2.63
CA ALA A 464 -30.49 4.24 -1.75
C ALA A 464 -30.83 5.68 -1.29
N PRO A 465 -29.90 6.48 -0.74
CA PRO A 465 -30.19 7.86 -0.37
C PRO A 465 -30.47 8.76 -1.58
N ALA A 466 -29.83 8.53 -2.72
CA ALA A 466 -30.09 9.28 -3.95
C ALA A 466 -31.50 8.98 -4.50
N CYS A 467 -31.96 7.72 -4.45
CA CYS A 467 -33.31 7.33 -4.85
C CYS A 467 -34.37 7.95 -3.97
N PHE A 468 -34.12 8.08 -2.65
CA PHE A 468 -35.02 8.80 -1.76
C PHE A 468 -35.15 10.28 -2.17
N LEU A 469 -34.02 10.97 -2.32
CA LEU A 469 -34.02 12.40 -2.62
C LEU A 469 -34.59 12.73 -4.00
N LEU A 470 -34.37 11.87 -5.03
CA LEU A 470 -34.84 12.12 -6.41
C LEU A 470 -36.27 11.66 -6.64
N PHE A 471 -36.67 10.52 -6.05
CA PHE A 471 -37.92 9.86 -6.45
C PHE A 471 -38.88 9.61 -5.26
N GLY A 472 -38.48 9.96 -4.03
CA GLY A 472 -39.27 9.67 -2.81
C GLY A 472 -39.31 8.19 -2.45
N ILE A 473 -38.50 7.33 -3.08
CA ILE A 473 -38.40 5.90 -2.72
C ILE A 473 -37.79 5.80 -1.35
N ASN A 474 -38.51 5.19 -0.40
CA ASN A 474 -38.11 5.12 1.01
C ASN A 474 -37.64 3.72 1.42
N PRO A 475 -36.32 3.41 1.30
CA PRO A 475 -35.81 2.07 1.63
C PRO A 475 -35.76 1.79 3.15
N VAL A 476 -35.94 2.81 3.99
CA VAL A 476 -35.87 2.70 5.47
C VAL A 476 -37.07 3.40 6.08
N LYS A 477 -38.09 2.65 6.46
CA LYS A 477 -39.29 3.20 7.11
C LYS A 477 -38.92 3.89 8.43
N GLY A 478 -39.37 5.12 8.61
CA GLY A 478 -39.09 5.88 9.81
C GLY A 478 -37.62 6.25 10.01
N LEU A 479 -36.89 6.56 8.91
CA LEU A 479 -35.51 7.00 8.99
C LEU A 479 -35.41 8.33 9.75
N GLY A 480 -34.84 8.29 10.93
CA GLY A 480 -34.76 9.44 11.85
C GLY A 480 -33.73 9.20 12.95
N ILE A 481 -33.81 10.04 13.98
CA ILE A 481 -32.92 9.96 15.15
C ILE A 481 -33.02 8.60 15.86
N GLU A 482 -34.22 7.99 15.92
CA GLU A 482 -34.38 6.67 16.51
C GLU A 482 -33.56 5.61 15.75
N THR A 483 -33.63 5.60 14.42
CA THR A 483 -32.82 4.69 13.59
C THR A 483 -31.32 4.91 13.81
N LEU A 484 -30.87 6.16 13.92
CA LEU A 484 -29.48 6.48 14.22
C LEU A 484 -29.05 6.00 15.61
N ALA A 485 -29.95 6.05 16.61
CA ALA A 485 -29.65 5.57 17.97
C ALA A 485 -29.35 4.05 18.02
N TYR A 486 -29.80 3.27 17.04
CA TYR A 486 -29.42 1.86 16.86
C TYR A 486 -28.24 1.66 15.92
N ALA A 487 -28.17 2.40 14.81
CA ALA A 487 -27.14 2.24 13.80
C ALA A 487 -25.76 2.76 14.24
N VAL A 488 -25.70 3.94 14.88
CA VAL A 488 -24.44 4.59 15.25
C VAL A 488 -23.60 3.76 16.23
N PRO A 489 -24.16 3.15 17.32
CA PRO A 489 -23.38 2.27 18.18
C PRO A 489 -22.80 1.07 17.45
N HIS A 490 -23.58 0.43 16.56
CA HIS A 490 -23.09 -0.65 15.71
C HIS A 490 -21.89 -0.21 14.86
N ILE A 491 -22.01 0.93 14.15
CA ILE A 491 -20.95 1.45 13.28
C ILE A 491 -19.70 1.79 14.10
N ILE A 492 -19.84 2.55 15.18
CA ILE A 492 -18.69 3.01 15.99
C ILE A 492 -17.97 1.83 16.63
N LEU A 493 -18.71 0.89 17.23
CA LEU A 493 -18.10 -0.26 17.89
C LEU A 493 -17.46 -1.23 16.90
N SER A 494 -18.02 -1.41 15.73
CA SER A 494 -17.37 -2.21 14.68
C SER A 494 -16.05 -1.57 14.21
N MET A 495 -16.01 -0.24 14.07
CA MET A 495 -14.78 0.50 13.78
C MET A 495 -13.75 0.36 14.91
N GLN A 496 -14.16 0.53 16.16
CA GLN A 496 -13.28 0.41 17.33
C GLN A 496 -12.71 -1.01 17.49
N THR A 497 -13.54 -2.03 17.27
CA THR A 497 -13.11 -3.44 17.34
C THR A 497 -12.10 -3.77 16.24
N ASN A 498 -12.38 -3.34 15.00
CA ASN A 498 -11.49 -3.55 13.88
C ASN A 498 -10.21 -2.69 13.95
N TYR A 499 -10.22 -1.59 14.70
CA TYR A 499 -9.04 -0.75 14.85
C TYR A 499 -7.87 -1.53 15.43
N ILE A 500 -8.07 -2.42 16.40
CA ILE A 500 -7.00 -3.17 17.05
C ILE A 500 -6.16 -3.96 16.03
N PRO A 501 -6.72 -4.88 15.21
CA PRO A 501 -5.94 -5.61 14.23
C PRO A 501 -5.55 -4.78 12.99
N TYR A 502 -6.25 -3.67 12.69
CA TYR A 502 -6.13 -2.99 11.40
C TYR A 502 -5.40 -1.65 11.45
N LYS A 503 -5.12 -1.08 12.63
CA LYS A 503 -4.63 0.29 12.83
C LYS A 503 -3.40 0.69 12.00
N HIS A 504 -2.56 -0.27 11.60
CA HIS A 504 -1.34 -0.03 10.81
C HIS A 504 -1.50 -0.37 9.33
N VAL A 505 -2.54 -1.11 8.93
CA VAL A 505 -2.65 -1.69 7.59
C VAL A 505 -3.92 -1.30 6.84
N ARG A 506 -4.87 -0.66 7.52
CA ARG A 506 -6.11 -0.17 6.92
C ARG A 506 -6.52 1.15 7.56
N PHE A 507 -6.48 2.22 6.79
CA PHE A 507 -6.96 3.51 7.25
C PHE A 507 -8.42 3.71 6.87
N SER A 508 -9.20 4.25 7.83
CA SER A 508 -10.62 4.54 7.65
C SER A 508 -10.85 5.41 6.43
N PHE A 509 -11.89 5.08 5.66
CA PHE A 509 -12.32 5.73 4.42
C PHE A 509 -11.40 5.53 3.20
N TRP A 510 -10.10 5.25 3.36
CA TRP A 510 -9.21 5.00 2.22
C TRP A 510 -9.56 3.70 1.50
N ASN A 511 -9.84 2.63 2.24
CA ASN A 511 -10.29 1.38 1.64
C ASN A 511 -11.62 1.53 0.90
N GLU A 512 -12.49 2.43 1.36
CA GLU A 512 -13.74 2.75 0.69
C GLU A 512 -13.51 3.31 -0.71
N ILE A 513 -12.44 4.10 -0.91
CA ILE A 513 -12.07 4.64 -2.22
C ILE A 513 -11.65 3.51 -3.17
N TYR A 514 -10.84 2.53 -2.70
CA TYR A 514 -10.49 1.35 -3.48
C TYR A 514 -11.74 0.56 -3.89
N GLU A 515 -12.65 0.31 -2.95
CA GLU A 515 -13.88 -0.44 -3.21
C GLU A 515 -14.84 0.33 -4.15
N PHE A 516 -15.02 1.64 -3.97
CA PHE A 516 -15.83 2.45 -4.90
C PHE A 516 -15.26 2.45 -6.31
N ALA A 517 -13.94 2.61 -6.46
CA ALA A 517 -13.29 2.61 -7.78
C ALA A 517 -13.55 1.31 -8.57
N MET A 518 -13.77 0.20 -7.85
CA MET A 518 -13.97 -1.13 -8.44
C MET A 518 -15.42 -1.62 -8.38
N SER A 519 -16.35 -0.89 -7.76
CA SER A 519 -17.69 -1.38 -7.39
C SER A 519 -18.50 -1.91 -8.57
N PHE A 520 -18.54 -1.19 -9.69
CA PHE A 520 -19.27 -1.62 -10.89
C PHE A 520 -18.64 -2.86 -11.53
N GLN A 521 -17.33 -2.83 -11.73
CA GLN A 521 -16.61 -3.91 -12.41
C GLN A 521 -16.64 -5.20 -11.55
N ALA A 522 -16.38 -5.10 -10.24
CA ALA A 522 -16.44 -6.23 -9.33
C ALA A 522 -17.87 -6.78 -9.22
N GLY A 523 -18.87 -5.92 -9.08
CA GLY A 523 -20.28 -6.34 -9.01
C GLY A 523 -20.74 -7.09 -10.26
N ILE A 524 -20.45 -6.57 -11.44
CA ILE A 524 -20.86 -7.19 -12.70
C ILE A 524 -20.12 -8.53 -12.90
N VAL A 525 -18.79 -8.56 -12.71
CA VAL A 525 -17.99 -9.75 -13.01
C VAL A 525 -18.30 -10.91 -12.05
N THR A 526 -18.52 -10.62 -10.78
CA THR A 526 -18.86 -11.65 -9.78
C THR A 526 -20.23 -12.27 -10.06
N LEU A 527 -21.25 -11.46 -10.40
CA LEU A 527 -22.57 -11.94 -10.78
C LEU A 527 -22.53 -12.79 -12.07
N LEU A 528 -21.82 -12.32 -13.10
CA LEU A 528 -21.65 -13.08 -14.33
C LEU A 528 -20.94 -14.41 -14.10
N ALA A 529 -19.89 -14.45 -13.26
CA ALA A 529 -19.17 -15.66 -12.94
C ALA A 529 -20.00 -16.67 -12.11
N LEU A 530 -20.92 -16.18 -11.27
CA LEU A 530 -21.89 -17.04 -10.57
C LEU A 530 -22.90 -17.67 -11.53
N VAL A 531 -23.38 -16.93 -12.53
CA VAL A 531 -24.34 -17.45 -13.53
C VAL A 531 -23.64 -18.42 -14.47
N ASN A 532 -22.51 -18.01 -15.05
CA ASN A 532 -21.73 -18.85 -15.95
C ASN A 532 -20.21 -18.62 -15.74
N PRO A 533 -19.51 -19.54 -15.07
CA PRO A 533 -18.09 -19.39 -14.78
C PRO A 533 -17.18 -19.38 -16.01
N LYS A 534 -17.68 -19.79 -17.19
CA LYS A 534 -16.93 -19.81 -18.44
C LYS A 534 -16.96 -18.45 -19.18
N LEU A 535 -17.87 -17.53 -18.82
CA LEU A 535 -17.96 -16.22 -19.45
C LEU A 535 -16.71 -15.36 -19.19
N GLY A 536 -16.27 -14.64 -20.22
CA GLY A 536 -15.17 -13.65 -20.18
C GLY A 536 -13.84 -14.20 -20.71
N HIS A 537 -12.98 -13.27 -21.16
CA HIS A 537 -11.64 -13.56 -21.66
C HIS A 537 -10.59 -13.37 -20.56
N PHE A 538 -9.50 -14.11 -20.68
CA PHE A 538 -8.32 -13.92 -19.84
C PHE A 538 -7.41 -12.86 -20.48
N ASN A 539 -7.22 -11.74 -19.80
CA ASN A 539 -6.26 -10.71 -20.20
C ASN A 539 -5.10 -10.67 -19.22
N VAL A 540 -3.88 -10.75 -19.73
CA VAL A 540 -2.66 -10.57 -18.93
C VAL A 540 -2.53 -9.09 -18.57
N THR A 541 -2.18 -8.81 -17.31
CA THR A 541 -1.91 -7.44 -16.85
C THR A 541 -0.60 -6.96 -17.47
N SER A 542 -0.63 -5.83 -18.18
CA SER A 542 0.58 -5.20 -18.70
C SER A 542 1.43 -4.67 -17.55
N LYS A 543 2.74 -4.89 -17.60
CA LYS A 543 3.73 -4.43 -16.61
C LYS A 543 4.83 -3.63 -17.32
N GLY A 544 5.50 -2.73 -16.59
CA GLY A 544 6.59 -1.91 -17.13
C GLY A 544 6.12 -0.74 -18.01
N GLN A 545 4.83 -0.36 -17.96
CA GLN A 545 4.34 0.79 -18.74
C GLN A 545 4.68 2.09 -18.02
N ILE A 546 5.50 2.93 -18.63
CA ILE A 546 5.82 4.26 -18.10
C ILE A 546 4.72 5.24 -18.56
N VAL A 547 4.04 5.85 -17.60
CA VAL A 547 3.10 6.94 -17.86
C VAL A 547 3.90 8.22 -18.05
N THR A 548 4.01 8.69 -19.28
CA THR A 548 4.82 9.89 -19.66
C THR A 548 4.02 11.19 -19.56
N GLU A 549 2.71 11.12 -19.77
CA GLU A 549 1.83 12.29 -19.81
C GLU A 549 0.63 12.14 -18.88
N ARG A 550 0.13 13.26 -18.39
CA ARG A 550 -1.11 13.28 -17.63
C ARG A 550 -2.29 12.91 -18.53
N ARG A 551 -3.01 11.84 -18.16
CA ARG A 551 -4.15 11.34 -18.91
C ARG A 551 -5.29 11.00 -17.95
N PHE A 552 -6.53 11.36 -18.34
CA PHE A 552 -7.72 10.96 -17.60
C PHE A 552 -8.35 9.72 -18.25
N ASP A 553 -8.36 8.60 -17.50
CA ASP A 553 -8.95 7.34 -17.97
C ASP A 553 -10.47 7.32 -17.71
N LEU A 554 -11.23 8.04 -18.54
CA LEU A 554 -12.67 8.13 -18.41
C LEU A 554 -13.37 6.78 -18.68
N GLU A 555 -12.78 5.93 -19.52
CA GLU A 555 -13.37 4.64 -19.88
C GLU A 555 -13.52 3.73 -18.65
N SER A 556 -12.48 3.65 -17.82
CA SER A 556 -12.47 2.82 -16.61
C SER A 556 -13.46 3.30 -15.54
N ILE A 557 -13.80 4.61 -15.50
CA ILE A 557 -14.63 5.18 -14.43
C ILE A 557 -15.98 5.74 -14.91
N ARG A 558 -16.37 5.56 -16.16
CA ARG A 558 -17.60 6.15 -16.73
C ARG A 558 -18.85 5.94 -15.87
N TYR A 559 -19.03 4.77 -15.29
CA TYR A 559 -20.17 4.48 -14.43
C TYR A 559 -20.10 5.18 -13.08
N LEU A 560 -18.89 5.38 -12.54
CA LEU A 560 -18.69 6.18 -11.32
C LEU A 560 -18.99 7.65 -11.55
N VAL A 561 -18.63 8.19 -12.71
CA VAL A 561 -18.96 9.57 -13.08
C VAL A 561 -20.48 9.76 -13.17
N ILE A 562 -21.20 8.80 -13.77
CA ILE A 562 -22.67 8.80 -13.81
C ILE A 562 -23.25 8.75 -12.38
N LEU A 563 -22.75 7.84 -11.54
CA LEU A 563 -23.18 7.74 -10.14
C LEU A 563 -22.91 9.05 -9.37
N GLY A 564 -21.74 9.65 -9.56
CA GLY A 564 -21.39 10.94 -8.97
C GLY A 564 -22.32 12.06 -9.43
N ALA A 565 -22.66 12.12 -10.71
CA ALA A 565 -23.61 13.08 -11.24
C ALA A 565 -25.02 12.90 -10.65
N ILE A 566 -25.51 11.64 -10.57
CA ILE A 566 -26.80 11.31 -9.94
C ILE A 566 -26.80 11.75 -8.48
N THR A 567 -25.76 11.42 -7.72
CA THR A 567 -25.62 11.77 -6.30
C THR A 567 -25.54 13.29 -6.10
N ALA A 568 -24.81 14.00 -6.97
CA ALA A 568 -24.72 15.46 -6.92
C ALA A 568 -26.09 16.12 -7.24
N THR A 569 -26.80 15.62 -8.26
CA THR A 569 -28.13 16.10 -8.62
C THR A 569 -29.13 15.86 -7.50
N SER A 570 -29.05 14.69 -6.81
CA SER A 570 -29.95 14.41 -5.68
C SER A 570 -29.79 15.40 -4.52
N LEU A 571 -28.59 15.91 -4.28
CA LEU A 571 -28.37 16.93 -3.25
C LEU A 571 -29.04 18.27 -3.58
N LEU A 572 -29.24 18.59 -4.86
CA LEU A 572 -29.93 19.81 -5.28
C LEU A 572 -31.41 19.78 -4.97
N THR A 573 -32.01 18.60 -4.74
CA THR A 573 -33.44 18.49 -4.39
C THR A 573 -33.70 18.77 -2.89
N VAL A 574 -32.68 18.79 -2.03
CA VAL A 574 -32.82 18.95 -0.58
C VAL A 574 -33.60 20.20 -0.20
N PRO A 575 -33.33 21.41 -0.74
CA PRO A 575 -34.13 22.59 -0.40
C PRO A 575 -35.60 22.42 -0.74
N PHE A 576 -35.95 21.76 -1.85
CA PHE A 576 -37.34 21.52 -2.25
C PHE A 576 -38.04 20.60 -1.25
N TRP A 577 -37.39 19.51 -0.83
CA TRP A 577 -37.92 18.61 0.20
C TRP A 577 -38.24 19.31 1.50
N LEU A 578 -37.29 20.16 2.01
CA LEU A 578 -37.47 20.90 3.26
C LEU A 578 -38.61 21.92 3.20
N LEU A 579 -38.92 22.46 2.02
CA LEU A 579 -40.02 23.39 1.80
C LEU A 579 -41.39 22.70 1.61
N ILE A 580 -41.41 21.58 0.86
CA ILE A 580 -42.65 20.90 0.47
C ILE A 580 -43.11 19.90 1.53
N SER A 581 -42.19 19.19 2.16
CA SER A 581 -42.48 18.10 3.11
C SER A 581 -41.71 18.26 4.43
N PRO A 582 -42.03 19.25 5.25
CA PRO A 582 -41.35 19.50 6.53
C PRO A 582 -41.39 18.32 7.51
N SER A 583 -42.41 17.44 7.40
CA SER A 583 -42.53 16.22 8.20
C SER A 583 -41.37 15.22 7.97
N GLU A 584 -40.76 15.22 6.77
CA GLU A 584 -39.69 14.32 6.37
C GLU A 584 -38.30 14.91 6.62
N THR A 585 -38.19 16.06 7.30
CA THR A 585 -36.91 16.78 7.51
C THR A 585 -35.79 15.86 8.02
N GLN A 586 -36.06 14.96 8.97
CA GLN A 586 -35.04 14.08 9.53
C GLN A 586 -34.51 13.11 8.47
N ALA A 587 -35.38 12.45 7.73
CA ALA A 587 -35.02 11.54 6.66
C ALA A 587 -34.26 12.25 5.54
N VAL A 588 -34.69 13.46 5.15
CA VAL A 588 -34.04 14.28 4.12
C VAL A 588 -32.61 14.63 4.55
N LEU A 589 -32.42 15.14 5.78
CA LEU A 589 -31.09 15.52 6.27
C LEU A 589 -30.14 14.33 6.40
N ILE A 590 -30.62 13.17 6.86
CA ILE A 590 -29.82 11.94 6.98
C ILE A 590 -29.41 11.47 5.59
N ASN A 591 -30.33 11.41 4.62
CA ASN A 591 -30.02 11.00 3.25
C ASN A 591 -29.08 12.01 2.57
N ALA A 592 -29.27 13.33 2.80
CA ALA A 592 -28.37 14.36 2.28
C ALA A 592 -26.93 14.23 2.81
N LEU A 593 -26.79 13.98 4.12
CA LEU A 593 -25.48 13.74 4.75
C LEU A 593 -24.80 12.51 4.12
N TRP A 594 -25.56 11.43 3.93
CA TRP A 594 -25.05 10.19 3.35
C TRP A 594 -24.69 10.36 1.87
N CYS A 595 -25.52 11.06 1.09
CA CYS A 595 -25.19 11.45 -0.30
C CYS A 595 -23.93 12.31 -0.38
N GLY A 596 -23.77 13.29 0.50
CA GLY A 596 -22.57 14.13 0.56
C GLY A 596 -21.30 13.32 0.86
N PHE A 597 -21.39 12.39 1.80
CA PHE A 597 -20.30 11.47 2.13
C PHE A 597 -19.96 10.54 0.94
N ASN A 598 -20.97 9.91 0.33
CA ASN A 598 -20.78 9.07 -0.86
C ASN A 598 -20.19 9.88 -2.04
N LEU A 599 -20.66 11.10 -2.27
CA LEU A 599 -20.13 11.98 -3.33
C LEU A 599 -18.64 12.26 -3.13
N LEU A 600 -18.21 12.54 -1.88
CA LEU A 600 -16.80 12.74 -1.55
C LEU A 600 -15.95 11.51 -1.92
N LEU A 601 -16.41 10.31 -1.57
CA LEU A 601 -15.71 9.07 -1.87
C LEU A 601 -15.71 8.73 -3.37
N VAL A 602 -16.82 8.95 -4.05
CA VAL A 602 -16.94 8.74 -5.52
C VAL A 602 -16.03 9.71 -6.27
N LEU A 603 -15.97 10.99 -5.86
CA LEU A 603 -15.04 11.96 -6.46
C LEU A 603 -13.58 11.56 -6.23
N ALA A 604 -13.23 11.08 -5.03
CA ALA A 604 -11.90 10.54 -4.76
C ALA A 604 -11.57 9.32 -5.63
N ALA A 605 -12.52 8.40 -5.79
CA ALA A 605 -12.38 7.25 -6.67
C ALA A 605 -12.23 7.65 -8.15
N CYS A 606 -12.97 8.66 -8.61
CA CYS A 606 -12.82 9.21 -9.96
C CYS A 606 -11.44 9.85 -10.19
N LEU A 607 -10.88 10.51 -9.18
CA LEU A 607 -9.55 11.14 -9.30
C LEU A 607 -8.42 10.12 -9.40
N VAL A 608 -8.61 8.88 -8.94
CA VAL A 608 -7.64 7.81 -9.18
C VAL A 608 -7.39 7.56 -10.67
N ALA A 609 -8.40 7.79 -11.52
CA ALA A 609 -8.26 7.67 -12.97
C ALA A 609 -7.51 8.84 -13.64
N LEU A 610 -7.11 9.86 -12.90
CA LEU A 610 -6.23 10.93 -13.37
C LEU A 610 -4.77 10.48 -13.28
N GLU A 611 -4.30 9.79 -14.31
CA GLU A 611 -2.95 9.26 -14.37
C GLU A 611 -1.91 10.39 -14.28
N GLN A 612 -1.07 10.30 -13.26
CA GLN A 612 0.05 11.24 -13.06
C GLN A 612 1.29 10.74 -13.79
N PRO A 613 2.06 11.64 -14.44
CA PRO A 613 3.28 11.25 -15.16
C PRO A 613 4.34 10.75 -14.18
N GLN A 614 5.06 9.71 -14.60
CA GLN A 614 6.24 9.23 -13.91
C GLN A 614 7.44 10.07 -14.32
N LEU A 615 7.87 10.95 -13.42
CA LEU A 615 8.96 11.91 -13.70
C LEU A 615 10.36 11.27 -13.66
N ARG A 616 10.49 10.08 -13.07
CA ARG A 616 11.79 9.38 -12.92
C ARG A 616 11.84 8.15 -13.80
N ARG A 617 13.01 7.91 -14.38
CA ARG A 617 13.27 6.72 -15.23
C ARG A 617 13.27 5.42 -14.43
N ALA A 618 13.69 5.47 -13.14
CA ALA A 618 13.74 4.32 -12.26
C ALA A 618 13.17 4.65 -10.88
N HIS A 619 12.56 3.66 -10.25
CA HIS A 619 12.03 3.77 -8.89
C HIS A 619 13.18 3.78 -7.89
N ARG A 620 13.08 4.61 -6.85
CA ARG A 620 14.05 4.70 -5.77
C ARG A 620 13.56 3.94 -4.55
N LEU A 621 14.40 3.03 -4.08
CA LEU A 621 14.14 2.26 -2.88
C LEU A 621 14.88 2.90 -1.69
N PRO A 622 14.25 3.04 -0.52
CA PRO A 622 14.94 3.43 0.70
C PRO A 622 15.82 2.26 1.16
N ARG A 623 17.14 2.38 1.00
CA ARG A 623 18.12 1.38 1.41
C ARG A 623 19.26 2.09 2.13
N GLN A 624 19.65 1.58 3.30
CA GLN A 624 20.82 2.02 4.09
C GLN A 624 21.96 1.04 3.86
N LEU A 625 22.66 1.22 2.75
CA LEU A 625 23.82 0.43 2.36
C LEU A 625 25.09 1.23 2.59
N THR A 626 26.17 0.54 2.91
CA THR A 626 27.48 1.18 2.95
C THR A 626 27.89 1.61 1.54
N ALA A 627 28.24 2.87 1.39
CA ALA A 627 28.72 3.45 0.16
C ALA A 627 30.11 4.02 0.36
N ILE A 628 31.07 3.68 -0.52
CA ILE A 628 32.43 4.21 -0.49
C ILE A 628 32.66 4.96 -1.80
N LEU A 629 32.94 6.26 -1.68
CA LEU A 629 33.37 7.08 -2.82
C LEU A 629 34.87 7.00 -2.95
N HIS A 630 35.34 6.80 -4.17
CA HIS A 630 36.77 6.78 -4.50
C HIS A 630 37.08 7.89 -5.54
N SER A 631 38.05 8.74 -5.24
CA SER A 631 38.59 9.74 -6.15
C SER A 631 40.03 10.09 -5.80
N ASP A 632 40.89 10.16 -6.78
CA ASP A 632 42.29 10.62 -6.68
C ASP A 632 43.15 9.98 -5.54
N GLY A 633 42.84 8.71 -5.23
CA GLY A 633 43.53 7.96 -4.15
C GLY A 633 42.93 8.16 -2.75
N GLU A 634 41.96 9.03 -2.60
CA GLU A 634 41.18 9.20 -1.37
C GLU A 634 39.88 8.39 -1.42
N SER A 635 39.36 8.07 -0.25
CA SER A 635 38.07 7.36 -0.14
C SER A 635 37.24 7.89 1.04
N TRP A 636 35.93 8.05 0.80
CA TRP A 636 34.98 8.52 1.82
C TRP A 636 33.85 7.50 1.98
N THR A 637 33.64 7.10 3.22
CA THR A 637 32.58 6.15 3.54
C THR A 637 31.34 6.91 4.01
N GLY A 638 30.18 6.52 3.47
CA GLY A 638 28.88 7.03 3.87
C GLY A 638 27.81 5.94 3.79
N GLU A 639 26.57 6.34 3.99
CA GLU A 639 25.41 5.46 3.90
C GLU A 639 24.45 5.93 2.81
N THR A 640 23.84 4.99 2.09
CA THR A 640 22.80 5.34 1.12
C THR A 640 21.51 5.72 1.84
N VAL A 641 20.83 6.75 1.36
CA VAL A 641 19.47 7.15 1.80
C VAL A 641 18.42 6.49 0.91
N ASN A 642 18.68 6.46 -0.38
CA ASN A 642 17.88 5.74 -1.36
C ASN A 642 18.74 5.40 -2.58
N ILE A 643 18.33 4.35 -3.27
CA ILE A 643 19.03 3.83 -4.43
C ILE A 643 18.05 3.42 -5.52
N SER A 644 18.46 3.53 -6.77
CA SER A 644 17.76 3.07 -7.96
C SER A 644 18.75 2.49 -8.97
N GLU A 645 18.27 1.93 -10.05
CA GLU A 645 19.13 1.41 -11.13
C GLU A 645 19.90 2.50 -11.89
N THR A 646 19.50 3.76 -11.76
CA THR A 646 20.12 4.88 -12.47
C THR A 646 20.93 5.80 -11.59
N GLY A 647 20.85 5.66 -10.27
CA GLY A 647 21.55 6.55 -9.35
C GLY A 647 21.25 6.30 -7.88
N VAL A 648 21.98 6.97 -7.02
CA VAL A 648 21.97 6.80 -5.58
C VAL A 648 21.99 8.14 -4.86
N GLN A 649 21.44 8.18 -3.69
CA GLN A 649 21.58 9.30 -2.77
C GLN A 649 22.28 8.81 -1.50
N ILE A 650 23.40 9.43 -1.16
CA ILE A 650 24.27 9.04 -0.03
C ILE A 650 24.39 10.16 0.97
N LEU A 651 24.54 9.80 2.22
CA LEU A 651 24.80 10.69 3.33
C LEU A 651 26.25 10.48 3.80
N LEU A 652 27.02 11.57 3.83
CA LEU A 652 28.40 11.60 4.32
C LEU A 652 28.47 12.49 5.56
N ASP A 653 29.34 12.16 6.51
CA ASP A 653 29.55 12.96 7.72
C ASP A 653 30.45 14.17 7.48
N ILE A 654 30.99 14.31 6.29
CA ILE A 654 31.89 15.39 5.88
C ILE A 654 31.43 15.98 4.53
N TRP A 655 31.91 17.17 4.22
CA TRP A 655 31.81 17.71 2.87
C TRP A 655 33.08 17.35 2.09
N PRO A 656 33.05 16.37 1.17
CA PRO A 656 34.24 15.98 0.43
C PRO A 656 34.54 16.99 -0.67
N ASN A 657 35.82 17.32 -0.85
CA ASN A 657 36.27 18.06 -2.02
C ASN A 657 36.57 17.06 -3.14
N ILE A 658 35.57 16.73 -3.94
CA ILE A 658 35.65 15.69 -4.97
C ILE A 658 35.23 16.26 -6.34
N PRO A 659 35.79 15.74 -7.44
CA PRO A 659 35.38 16.12 -8.78
C PRO A 659 33.94 15.68 -9.08
N ASP A 660 33.37 16.22 -10.17
CA ASP A 660 32.00 15.89 -10.59
C ASP A 660 31.80 14.42 -10.95
N GLU A 661 32.85 13.70 -11.34
CA GLU A 661 32.83 12.27 -11.66
C GLU A 661 33.70 11.51 -10.67
N VAL A 662 33.09 10.49 -10.05
CA VAL A 662 33.68 9.66 -9.00
C VAL A 662 33.35 8.20 -9.22
N ARG A 663 34.12 7.30 -8.63
CA ARG A 663 33.71 5.90 -8.51
C ARG A 663 33.02 5.68 -7.15
N ILE A 664 31.92 4.95 -7.20
CA ILE A 664 31.18 4.57 -6.00
C ILE A 664 31.15 3.05 -5.87
N GLU A 665 31.61 2.55 -4.73
CA GLU A 665 31.43 1.15 -4.32
C GLU A 665 30.22 1.07 -3.41
N LEU A 666 29.25 0.25 -3.77
CA LEU A 666 28.06 -0.03 -2.95
C LEU A 666 28.17 -1.45 -2.41
N ILE A 667 28.01 -1.56 -1.11
CA ILE A 667 28.14 -2.83 -0.38
C ILE A 667 26.75 -3.19 0.15
N GLY A 668 26.18 -4.22 -0.45
CA GLY A 668 24.91 -4.81 -0.03
C GLY A 668 25.10 -5.82 1.11
N ASP A 669 24.00 -6.42 1.52
CA ASP A 669 24.00 -7.44 2.56
C ASP A 669 24.76 -8.69 2.12
N GLU A 670 25.35 -9.39 3.07
CA GLU A 670 26.09 -10.65 2.86
C GLU A 670 27.23 -10.55 1.84
N GLY A 671 27.80 -9.33 1.69
CA GLY A 671 29.00 -9.10 0.89
C GLY A 671 28.76 -8.92 -0.60
N ALA A 672 27.52 -8.75 -1.04
CA ALA A 672 27.23 -8.29 -2.40
C ALA A 672 27.87 -6.91 -2.62
N ARG A 673 28.59 -6.72 -3.74
CA ARG A 673 29.29 -5.47 -4.02
C ARG A 673 29.15 -5.09 -5.47
N VAL A 674 29.08 -3.79 -5.74
CA VAL A 674 29.16 -3.25 -7.09
C VAL A 674 30.00 -1.96 -7.08
N LEU A 675 30.89 -1.84 -8.05
CA LEU A 675 31.66 -0.63 -8.30
C LEU A 675 31.15 0.04 -9.58
N LEU A 676 30.77 1.30 -9.48
CA LEU A 676 30.14 2.06 -10.56
C LEU A 676 30.82 3.42 -10.73
N ASP A 677 30.94 3.88 -11.96
CA ASP A 677 31.26 5.26 -12.24
C ASP A 677 29.99 6.12 -12.10
N ALA A 678 30.11 7.24 -11.40
CA ALA A 678 28.97 8.08 -11.07
C ALA A 678 29.31 9.57 -11.21
N ARG A 679 28.29 10.35 -11.58
CA ARG A 679 28.38 11.82 -11.63
C ARG A 679 27.58 12.44 -10.50
N ILE A 680 28.18 13.38 -9.79
CA ILE A 680 27.50 14.15 -8.77
C ILE A 680 26.52 15.13 -9.44
N VAL A 681 25.24 14.94 -9.14
CA VAL A 681 24.17 15.79 -9.67
C VAL A 681 23.88 16.93 -8.72
N ARG A 682 23.97 16.68 -7.40
CA ARG A 682 23.64 17.66 -6.35
C ARG A 682 24.27 17.26 -5.02
N GLY A 683 24.81 18.25 -4.31
CA GLY A 683 25.20 18.15 -2.89
C GLY A 683 24.36 19.12 -2.05
N ILE A 684 23.93 18.73 -0.88
CA ILE A 684 23.20 19.56 0.09
C ILE A 684 23.77 19.32 1.47
N ALA A 685 24.13 20.40 2.17
CA ALA A 685 24.42 20.33 3.60
C ALA A 685 23.13 20.10 4.39
N THR A 686 23.15 19.16 5.33
CA THR A 686 22.02 18.92 6.22
C THR A 686 22.19 19.77 7.51
N PRO A 687 21.11 20.01 8.28
CA PRO A 687 21.22 20.73 9.56
C PRO A 687 22.13 20.07 10.61
N LYS A 688 22.50 18.80 10.38
CA LYS A 688 23.41 18.04 11.25
C LYS A 688 24.89 18.08 10.80
N LEU A 689 25.24 19.01 9.91
CA LEU A 689 26.59 19.14 9.32
C LEU A 689 27.01 17.92 8.48
N GLN A 690 26.06 17.14 7.99
CA GLN A 690 26.28 16.03 7.08
C GLN A 690 26.03 16.47 5.64
N THR A 691 26.63 15.80 4.68
CA THR A 691 26.44 16.06 3.26
C THR A 691 25.55 15.02 2.62
N LEU A 692 24.46 15.44 2.00
CA LEU A 692 23.59 14.60 1.19
C LEU A 692 23.96 14.75 -0.27
N LEU A 693 24.62 13.75 -0.87
CA LEU A 693 24.99 13.73 -2.28
C LEU A 693 24.00 12.91 -3.09
N ALA A 694 23.59 13.45 -4.22
CA ALA A 694 22.86 12.71 -5.24
C ALA A 694 23.78 12.45 -6.44
N LEU A 695 23.88 11.17 -6.80
CA LEU A 695 24.73 10.70 -7.88
C LEU A 695 23.90 9.97 -8.93
N ASP A 696 24.21 10.18 -10.22
CA ASP A 696 23.68 9.40 -11.34
C ASP A 696 24.81 8.50 -11.87
N PHE A 697 24.52 7.23 -12.14
CA PHE A 697 25.48 6.27 -12.67
C PHE A 697 25.80 6.56 -14.14
N ILE A 698 27.07 6.45 -14.52
CA ILE A 698 27.57 6.72 -15.87
C ILE A 698 27.70 5.41 -16.63
N SER A 699 26.81 5.17 -17.60
CA SER A 699 26.89 4.05 -18.56
C SER A 699 27.31 2.70 -17.92
N PRO A 700 26.60 2.19 -16.91
CA PRO A 700 26.96 0.93 -16.28
C PRO A 700 26.95 -0.21 -17.29
N THR A 701 27.93 -1.08 -17.18
CA THR A 701 28.00 -2.32 -17.98
C THR A 701 26.90 -3.29 -17.60
N ARG A 702 26.64 -4.29 -18.41
CA ARG A 702 25.63 -5.31 -18.15
C ARG A 702 25.86 -6.04 -16.82
N THR A 703 27.10 -6.47 -16.57
CA THR A 703 27.49 -7.12 -15.32
C THR A 703 27.29 -6.20 -14.11
N GLN A 704 27.64 -4.92 -14.25
CA GLN A 704 27.40 -3.95 -13.16
C GLN A 704 25.92 -3.75 -12.86
N LEU A 705 25.03 -3.77 -13.87
CA LEU A 705 23.59 -3.70 -13.67
C LEU A 705 23.05 -4.96 -12.97
N ASP A 706 23.58 -6.13 -13.31
CA ASP A 706 23.25 -7.40 -12.69
C ASP A 706 23.67 -7.42 -11.21
N ASP A 707 24.91 -7.02 -10.90
CA ASP A 707 25.42 -6.88 -9.54
C ASP A 707 24.64 -5.82 -8.74
N LEU A 708 24.31 -4.70 -9.39
CA LEU A 708 23.51 -3.63 -8.78
C LEU A 708 22.10 -4.13 -8.42
N ALA A 709 21.47 -4.95 -9.25
CA ALA A 709 20.18 -5.55 -8.94
C ALA A 709 20.26 -6.44 -7.68
N VAL A 710 21.32 -7.25 -7.54
CA VAL A 710 21.54 -8.04 -6.33
C VAL A 710 21.72 -7.14 -5.11
N VAL A 711 22.53 -6.07 -5.22
CA VAL A 711 22.77 -5.11 -4.12
C VAL A 711 21.48 -4.42 -3.67
N ILE A 712 20.66 -3.97 -4.63
CA ILE A 712 19.40 -3.25 -4.33
C ILE A 712 18.39 -4.16 -3.63
N TYR A 713 18.22 -5.39 -4.11
CA TYR A 713 17.12 -6.28 -3.70
C TYR A 713 17.55 -7.42 -2.75
N SER A 714 18.82 -7.47 -2.32
CA SER A 714 19.35 -8.56 -1.48
C SER A 714 18.65 -8.71 -0.14
N ASP A 715 18.22 -7.62 0.49
CA ASP A 715 17.54 -7.62 1.78
C ASP A 715 16.32 -6.69 1.76
N VAL A 716 15.34 -7.08 2.53
CA VAL A 716 14.04 -6.40 2.63
C VAL A 716 13.76 -5.83 4.02
N ARG A 717 14.72 -5.90 4.94
CA ARG A 717 14.54 -5.47 6.36
C ARG A 717 14.14 -4.01 6.49
N GLU A 718 14.62 -3.16 5.61
CA GLU A 718 14.40 -1.72 5.64
C GLU A 718 13.16 -1.26 4.87
N TRP A 719 12.44 -2.19 4.21
CA TRP A 719 11.25 -1.80 3.47
C TRP A 719 10.16 -1.30 4.40
N TYR A 720 9.64 -0.12 4.08
CA TYR A 720 8.71 0.63 4.94
C TYR A 720 7.50 -0.19 5.43
N SER A 721 6.93 -1.02 4.57
CA SER A 721 5.78 -1.85 4.92
C SER A 721 6.08 -2.97 5.94
N GLN A 722 7.38 -3.28 6.20
CA GLN A 722 7.75 -4.21 7.26
C GLN A 722 7.51 -3.61 8.65
N HIS A 723 7.70 -2.29 8.77
CA HIS A 723 7.81 -1.59 10.05
C HIS A 723 6.96 -0.31 10.11
N ARG A 724 5.76 -0.32 9.51
CA ARG A 724 4.85 0.83 9.57
C ARG A 724 4.46 1.12 11.02
N VAL A 725 4.72 2.32 11.47
CA VAL A 725 4.41 2.81 12.83
C VAL A 725 3.14 3.66 12.85
N GLU A 726 2.80 4.30 11.72
CA GLU A 726 1.62 5.15 11.61
C GLU A 726 0.33 4.37 11.88
N THR A 727 -0.57 5.00 12.62
CA THR A 727 -1.88 4.43 12.97
C THR A 727 -3.00 5.19 12.29
N ASP A 728 -4.10 4.51 12.04
CA ASP A 728 -5.31 5.14 11.52
C ASP A 728 -5.86 6.20 12.49
N ARG A 729 -6.22 7.35 11.93
CA ARG A 729 -6.92 8.45 12.61
C ARG A 729 -8.09 8.89 11.71
N PRO A 730 -9.31 8.42 11.95
CA PRO A 730 -10.44 8.59 11.04
C PRO A 730 -10.69 10.05 10.62
N ILE A 731 -10.67 11.00 11.57
CA ILE A 731 -10.88 12.44 11.27
C ILE A 731 -9.72 12.99 10.42
N ALA A 732 -8.47 12.60 10.73
CA ALA A 732 -7.30 12.99 9.94
C ALA A 732 -7.35 12.38 8.54
N SER A 733 -7.82 11.14 8.40
CA SER A 733 -8.03 10.48 7.11
C SER A 733 -9.04 11.22 6.24
N LEU A 734 -10.21 11.60 6.78
CA LEU A 734 -11.18 12.41 6.05
C LEU A 734 -10.61 13.78 5.62
N ARG A 735 -9.92 14.47 6.53
CA ARG A 735 -9.28 15.74 6.21
C ARG A 735 -8.22 15.57 5.12
N PHE A 736 -7.45 14.47 5.16
CA PHE A 736 -6.43 14.19 4.16
C PHE A 736 -7.05 13.85 2.80
N ILE A 737 -8.16 13.10 2.74
CA ILE A 737 -8.92 12.87 1.50
C ILE A 737 -9.39 14.21 0.92
N ALA A 738 -10.04 15.06 1.72
CA ALA A 738 -10.51 16.36 1.25
C ALA A 738 -9.36 17.24 0.73
N THR A 739 -8.20 17.25 1.41
CA THR A 739 -7.02 18.01 0.96
C THR A 739 -6.38 17.41 -0.29
N SER A 740 -6.37 16.08 -0.45
CA SER A 740 -5.90 15.41 -1.66
C SER A 740 -6.79 15.72 -2.86
N LEU A 741 -8.11 15.73 -2.64
CA LEU A 741 -9.08 16.18 -3.64
C LEU A 741 -8.85 17.63 -4.06
N MET A 742 -8.73 18.55 -3.11
CA MET A 742 -8.48 19.96 -3.41
C MET A 742 -7.18 20.15 -4.22
N ARG A 743 -6.10 19.46 -3.83
CA ARG A 743 -4.83 19.50 -4.58
C ARG A 743 -4.97 18.95 -6.00
N ALA A 744 -5.67 17.81 -6.17
CA ALA A 744 -5.88 17.25 -7.49
C ALA A 744 -6.73 18.17 -8.37
N PHE A 745 -7.75 18.84 -7.82
CA PHE A 745 -8.52 19.88 -8.53
C PHE A 745 -7.69 21.15 -8.83
N GLU A 746 -6.83 21.58 -7.93
CA GLU A 746 -5.90 22.67 -8.18
C GLU A 746 -4.93 22.33 -9.32
N GLU A 747 -4.47 21.10 -9.38
CA GLU A 747 -3.58 20.61 -10.44
C GLU A 747 -4.29 20.39 -11.78
N LEU A 748 -5.62 20.18 -11.78
CA LEU A 748 -6.43 20.17 -13.00
C LEU A 748 -6.56 21.54 -13.66
N ARG A 749 -6.37 22.63 -12.92
CA ARG A 749 -6.37 23.99 -13.51
C ARG A 749 -5.13 24.16 -14.36
N PRO A 750 -5.26 24.56 -15.65
CA PRO A 750 -4.11 24.70 -16.58
C PRO A 750 -3.02 25.66 -16.09
N GLU A 751 -3.33 26.53 -15.12
CA GLU A 751 -2.43 27.52 -14.56
C GLU A 751 -1.75 27.07 -13.25
N VAL A 752 -2.23 26.03 -12.58
CA VAL A 752 -1.77 25.64 -11.25
C VAL A 752 -0.90 24.36 -11.27
N GLY A 753 -0.90 23.63 -12.38
CA GLY A 753 -0.10 22.39 -12.54
C GLY A 753 1.41 22.58 -12.60
N MET A 754 1.97 23.69 -12.09
CA MET A 754 3.29 24.15 -12.46
C MET A 754 4.23 24.43 -11.29
N LYS A 755 4.08 23.68 -10.20
CA LYS A 755 5.16 23.54 -9.21
C LYS A 755 6.25 22.54 -9.66
N VAL A 756 6.17 22.02 -10.89
CA VAL A 756 7.22 21.20 -11.46
C VAL A 756 8.36 22.13 -11.83
N ARG A 757 9.39 22.16 -11.00
CA ARG A 757 10.67 22.79 -11.35
C ARG A 757 11.37 21.87 -12.33
N LYS A 758 11.69 22.38 -13.49
CA LYS A 758 12.56 21.68 -14.45
C LYS A 758 13.99 22.15 -14.29
N ARG A 759 14.92 21.24 -14.30
CA ARG A 759 16.34 21.57 -14.35
C ARG A 759 16.68 22.11 -15.74
N ILE A 760 17.41 23.19 -15.77
CA ILE A 760 17.83 23.83 -17.00
C ILE A 760 19.32 24.18 -16.91
N HIS A 761 20.03 23.94 -17.98
CA HIS A 761 21.38 24.44 -18.16
C HIS A 761 21.31 25.77 -18.92
N ALA A 762 21.17 26.86 -18.19
CA ALA A 762 21.11 28.20 -18.75
C ALA A 762 21.95 29.16 -17.88
N THR A 763 22.40 30.24 -18.48
CA THR A 763 23.04 31.34 -17.75
C THR A 763 22.08 32.52 -17.65
N ALA A 764 22.16 33.27 -16.58
CA ALA A 764 21.40 34.49 -16.40
C ALA A 764 22.31 35.64 -15.99
N GLN A 765 22.01 36.82 -16.45
CA GLN A 765 22.59 38.07 -15.94
C GLN A 765 21.52 38.77 -15.13
N LEU A 766 21.86 39.21 -13.91
CA LEU A 766 20.99 39.87 -13.00
C LEU A 766 21.23 41.38 -13.02
N PHE A 767 20.15 42.15 -13.09
CA PHE A 767 20.15 43.61 -13.02
C PHE A 767 19.06 44.06 -12.07
N TRP A 768 19.36 44.99 -11.15
CA TRP A 768 18.34 45.60 -10.28
C TRP A 768 18.54 47.11 -10.11
N GLU A 769 17.47 47.83 -9.81
CA GLU A 769 17.45 49.26 -9.69
C GLU A 769 18.25 49.72 -8.45
N GLY A 770 19.23 50.66 -8.64
CA GLY A 770 20.10 51.16 -7.57
C GLY A 770 21.57 50.71 -7.68
N TRP A 771 21.91 49.82 -8.63
CA TRP A 771 23.29 49.39 -8.88
C TRP A 771 23.72 49.74 -10.31
N GLU A 772 24.12 50.97 -10.49
CA GLU A 772 24.64 51.40 -11.80
C GLU A 772 25.99 50.76 -12.08
N GLY A 773 26.04 49.86 -13.06
CA GLY A 773 27.26 49.35 -13.68
C GLY A 773 27.74 47.95 -13.32
N VAL A 774 27.07 47.20 -12.40
CA VAL A 774 27.48 45.85 -12.05
C VAL A 774 26.40 44.85 -12.45
N SER A 775 26.73 43.87 -13.32
CA SER A 775 25.88 42.73 -13.62
C SER A 775 26.46 41.46 -13.00
N TYR A 776 25.65 40.69 -12.28
CA TYR A 776 26.08 39.39 -11.77
C TYR A 776 25.71 38.28 -12.73
N SER A 777 26.69 37.45 -13.06
CA SER A 777 26.46 36.25 -13.87
C SER A 777 26.04 35.09 -12.96
N ALA A 778 24.95 34.44 -13.28
CA ALA A 778 24.40 33.33 -12.54
C ALA A 778 24.13 32.14 -13.44
N LYS A 779 24.18 30.93 -12.86
CA LYS A 779 23.74 29.70 -13.50
C LYS A 779 22.29 29.44 -13.12
N VAL A 780 21.40 29.29 -14.09
CA VAL A 780 20.02 28.86 -13.81
C VAL A 780 20.02 27.36 -13.60
N THR A 781 19.61 26.93 -12.41
CA THR A 781 19.58 25.52 -12.06
C THR A 781 18.21 24.89 -12.23
N GLU A 782 17.16 25.66 -11.89
CA GLU A 782 15.79 25.18 -11.98
C GLU A 782 14.85 26.33 -12.40
N ILE A 783 13.86 26.01 -13.21
CA ILE A 783 12.79 26.94 -13.60
C ILE A 783 11.42 26.28 -13.48
N SER A 784 10.46 27.05 -12.98
CA SER A 784 9.04 26.72 -13.02
C SER A 784 8.27 27.87 -13.67
N HIS A 785 6.97 27.78 -13.80
CA HIS A 785 6.17 28.89 -14.32
C HIS A 785 5.99 30.04 -13.33
N ARG A 786 6.34 29.86 -12.07
CA ARG A 786 6.23 30.87 -11.02
C ARG A 786 7.56 31.28 -10.40
N GLU A 787 8.56 30.40 -10.51
CA GLU A 787 9.82 30.53 -9.77
C GLU A 787 10.99 30.16 -10.67
N ILE A 788 12.12 30.77 -10.43
CA ILE A 788 13.41 30.44 -11.03
C ILE A 788 14.46 30.36 -9.93
N ARG A 789 15.30 29.33 -9.98
CA ARG A 789 16.40 29.13 -9.05
C ARG A 789 17.71 29.36 -9.77
N ILE A 790 18.51 30.22 -9.22
CA ILE A 790 19.80 30.60 -9.79
C ILE A 790 20.91 30.40 -8.77
N GLU A 791 22.09 30.08 -9.26
CA GLU A 791 23.31 29.93 -8.48
C GLU A 791 24.32 30.97 -8.91
N LEU A 792 24.81 31.77 -7.96
CA LEU A 792 25.82 32.80 -8.17
C LEU A 792 27.15 32.35 -7.58
N ALA A 793 28.24 32.56 -8.33
CA ALA A 793 29.59 32.33 -7.85
C ALA A 793 30.32 33.69 -7.77
N GLY A 794 31.01 33.94 -6.67
CA GLY A 794 31.87 35.11 -6.49
C GLY A 794 31.16 36.44 -6.23
N ALA A 795 29.87 36.41 -5.81
CA ALA A 795 29.16 37.63 -5.41
C ALA A 795 29.41 37.98 -3.93
N ASN A 796 29.32 39.26 -3.58
CA ASN A 796 29.44 39.70 -2.20
C ASN A 796 28.17 39.36 -1.43
N VAL A 797 28.27 38.57 -0.35
CA VAL A 797 27.16 38.08 0.44
C VAL A 797 26.35 39.19 1.08
N ALA A 798 27.02 40.20 1.62
CA ALA A 798 26.36 41.31 2.30
C ALA A 798 25.39 42.06 1.38
N ASP A 799 25.74 42.19 0.11
CA ASP A 799 24.95 42.90 -0.89
C ASP A 799 23.71 42.09 -1.27
N LEU A 800 23.82 40.77 -1.32
CA LEU A 800 22.72 39.85 -1.69
C LEU A 800 21.79 39.56 -0.53
N GLU A 801 22.27 39.46 0.71
CA GLU A 801 21.42 39.32 1.89
C GLU A 801 20.48 40.53 2.07
N SER A 802 20.93 41.73 1.73
CA SER A 802 20.11 42.96 1.77
C SER A 802 18.90 42.86 0.82
N LEU A 803 19.01 42.11 -0.28
CA LEU A 803 17.94 41.90 -1.25
C LEU A 803 16.80 41.00 -0.70
N GLN A 804 17.08 40.13 0.23
CA GLN A 804 16.06 39.30 0.86
C GLN A 804 15.09 40.15 1.71
N TYR A 805 15.58 41.19 2.34
CA TYR A 805 14.76 42.10 3.15
C TYR A 805 14.03 43.15 2.32
N SER A 806 14.66 43.64 1.25
CA SER A 806 14.09 44.70 0.38
C SER A 806 13.17 44.14 -0.71
N GLN A 807 13.29 42.83 -1.03
CA GLN A 807 12.53 42.13 -2.08
C GLN A 807 12.39 42.91 -3.40
N PRO A 808 13.47 43.46 -3.96
CA PRO A 808 13.39 44.28 -5.15
C PRO A 808 12.98 43.44 -6.37
N LEU A 809 12.49 44.17 -7.39
CA LEU A 809 12.25 43.56 -8.69
C LEU A 809 13.60 43.47 -9.44
N ILE A 810 13.99 42.24 -9.80
CA ILE A 810 15.23 41.94 -10.52
C ILE A 810 14.93 41.63 -11.97
N ALA A 811 15.65 42.27 -12.88
CA ALA A 811 15.62 41.90 -14.28
C ALA A 811 16.65 40.77 -14.54
N LEU A 812 16.19 39.67 -15.09
CA LEU A 812 16.98 38.49 -15.45
C LEU A 812 17.07 38.40 -16.97
N LEU A 813 18.29 38.45 -17.50
CA LEU A 813 18.54 38.14 -18.92
C LEU A 813 18.98 36.69 -19.03
N VAL A 814 18.05 35.79 -19.30
CA VAL A 814 18.28 34.35 -19.35
C VAL A 814 18.66 33.89 -20.75
N SER A 815 19.85 33.29 -20.88
CA SER A 815 20.37 32.70 -22.12
C SER A 815 20.35 31.17 -22.00
N TYR A 816 19.68 30.47 -22.93
CA TYR A 816 19.61 29.02 -22.98
C TYR A 816 19.77 28.50 -24.41
N ALA A 817 20.52 27.45 -24.56
CA ALA A 817 20.92 26.91 -25.87
C ALA A 817 21.42 28.03 -26.83
N GLU A 818 21.25 27.91 -28.11
CA GLU A 818 21.62 28.90 -29.12
C GLU A 818 20.55 30.00 -29.34
N ALA A 819 19.57 30.11 -28.44
CA ALA A 819 18.46 31.05 -28.57
C ALA A 819 18.84 32.45 -28.07
N TYR A 820 18.21 33.50 -28.64
CA TYR A 820 18.38 34.89 -28.17
C TYR A 820 18.01 35.00 -26.68
N PRO A 821 18.82 35.78 -25.89
CA PRO A 821 18.54 35.98 -24.48
C PRO A 821 17.14 36.51 -24.23
N GLN A 822 16.47 35.98 -23.21
CA GLN A 822 15.11 36.41 -22.82
C GLN A 822 15.16 37.21 -21.54
N SER A 823 14.62 38.43 -21.59
CA SER A 823 14.48 39.30 -20.40
C SER A 823 13.24 38.89 -19.59
N LEU A 824 13.42 38.56 -18.33
CA LEU A 824 12.37 38.21 -17.36
C LEU A 824 12.45 39.17 -16.15
N LEU A 825 11.31 39.45 -15.54
CA LEU A 825 11.24 40.15 -14.28
C LEU A 825 10.87 39.16 -13.16
N ALA A 826 11.63 39.15 -12.08
CA ALA A 826 11.41 38.29 -10.93
C ALA A 826 11.70 39.05 -9.63
N GLN A 827 11.08 38.62 -8.53
CA GLN A 827 11.25 39.18 -7.19
C GLN A 827 11.99 38.19 -6.30
N VAL A 828 12.90 38.63 -5.48
CA VAL A 828 13.69 37.79 -4.57
C VAL A 828 12.77 37.22 -3.51
N GLN A 829 12.76 35.88 -3.37
CA GLN A 829 12.01 35.16 -2.35
C GLN A 829 12.94 34.73 -1.20
N SER A 830 14.08 34.15 -1.53
CA SER A 830 15.08 33.75 -0.55
C SER A 830 16.49 33.80 -1.14
N VAL A 831 17.43 34.04 -0.26
CA VAL A 831 18.87 34.01 -0.56
C VAL A 831 19.50 33.04 0.43
N GLU A 832 20.11 31.99 -0.06
CA GLU A 832 20.73 30.94 0.73
C GLU A 832 22.24 30.93 0.43
N VAL A 833 23.05 31.26 1.42
CA VAL A 833 24.50 31.26 1.30
C VAL A 833 24.99 29.86 1.68
N LEU A 834 25.60 29.17 0.73
CA LEU A 834 26.21 27.87 1.01
C LEU A 834 27.59 28.08 1.62
N PRO A 835 27.88 27.58 2.82
CA PRO A 835 29.19 27.70 3.44
C PRO A 835 30.22 26.91 2.63
N THR A 836 31.22 27.60 2.11
CA THR A 836 32.38 26.96 1.47
C THR A 836 33.39 26.59 2.58
N TYR A 837 33.52 25.35 2.89
CA TYR A 837 34.58 24.84 3.79
C TYR A 837 35.80 24.48 2.95
N SER A 838 36.78 25.39 2.85
CA SER A 838 38.15 25.03 2.46
C SER A 838 38.95 24.68 3.71
N ARG A 839 39.17 23.41 3.99
CA ARG A 839 40.27 22.98 4.87
C ARG A 839 41.50 22.73 3.99
N VAL A 840 42.21 23.78 3.64
CA VAL A 840 43.62 23.73 3.33
C VAL A 840 44.25 24.83 4.14
N GLU A 841 45.14 24.51 5.05
CA GLU A 841 46.08 25.46 5.66
C GLU A 841 46.99 25.97 4.53
N VAL A 842 46.64 27.10 3.96
CA VAL A 842 47.50 27.84 3.02
C VAL A 842 48.28 28.87 3.87
N PRO A 843 49.61 29.02 3.64
CA PRO A 843 50.42 29.99 4.34
C PRO A 843 49.85 31.44 4.15
N ALA A 844 49.95 32.21 5.20
CA ALA A 844 49.32 33.53 5.41
C ALA A 844 49.52 34.61 4.36
N ASP A 845 50.30 34.38 3.30
CA ASP A 845 50.64 35.40 2.28
C ASP A 845 49.81 35.34 1.00
N GLN A 846 48.83 34.40 0.88
CA GLN A 846 47.93 34.35 -0.27
C GLN A 846 46.48 34.09 0.18
N ALA A 847 45.89 35.03 0.93
CA ALA A 847 44.48 35.02 1.27
C ALA A 847 43.63 35.37 0.05
N HIS A 848 43.30 34.41 -0.79
CA HIS A 848 42.16 34.53 -1.71
C HIS A 848 40.88 34.34 -0.86
N THR A 849 40.00 35.33 -0.88
CA THR A 849 38.65 35.24 -0.30
C THR A 849 37.96 33.99 -0.84
N PRO A 850 37.40 33.13 0.03
CA PRO A 850 36.72 31.91 -0.43
C PRO A 850 35.55 32.24 -1.35
N ILE A 851 35.48 31.62 -2.52
CA ILE A 851 34.38 31.79 -3.46
C ILE A 851 33.12 31.20 -2.78
N GLN A 852 32.24 32.08 -2.36
CA GLN A 852 30.96 31.65 -1.76
C GLN A 852 29.94 31.33 -2.87
N HIS A 853 29.30 30.17 -2.80
CA HIS A 853 28.20 29.83 -3.66
C HIS A 853 26.89 30.27 -3.03
N ILE A 854 26.13 31.06 -3.76
CA ILE A 854 24.88 31.66 -3.28
C ILE A 854 23.76 31.16 -4.16
N ILE A 855 22.72 30.56 -3.53
CA ILE A 855 21.51 30.18 -4.21
C ILE A 855 20.42 31.19 -3.95
N MET A 856 19.85 31.73 -5.03
CA MET A 856 18.69 32.64 -4.93
C MET A 856 17.46 31.97 -5.53
N GLU A 857 16.36 31.98 -4.78
CA GLU A 857 15.04 31.66 -5.29
C GLU A 857 14.28 32.95 -5.59
N LEU A 858 13.84 33.07 -6.83
CA LEU A 858 13.16 34.23 -7.36
C LEU A 858 11.75 33.83 -7.81
N THR A 859 10.76 34.61 -7.43
CA THR A 859 9.36 34.39 -7.87
C THR A 859 8.99 35.35 -8.97
N PHE A 860 8.24 34.89 -9.95
CA PHE A 860 7.68 35.76 -10.97
C PHE A 860 6.43 36.47 -10.42
N PRO A 861 6.32 37.80 -10.55
CA PRO A 861 5.17 38.56 -10.08
C PRO A 861 3.84 38.06 -10.67
N GLU A 862 2.77 38.06 -9.87
CA GLU A 862 1.44 37.66 -10.35
C GLU A 862 0.88 38.59 -11.43
N THR A 863 1.36 39.84 -11.47
CA THR A 863 0.99 40.89 -12.42
C THR A 863 1.70 40.81 -13.77
N LEU A 864 2.47 39.72 -14.06
CA LEU A 864 3.16 39.58 -15.33
C LEU A 864 2.23 39.70 -16.54
N ASP A 865 2.68 40.48 -17.53
CA ASP A 865 1.98 40.61 -18.80
C ASP A 865 1.97 39.31 -19.63
N ARG A 866 1.16 39.30 -20.68
CA ARG A 866 1.01 38.12 -21.56
C ARG A 866 2.33 37.77 -22.27
N GLN A 867 3.17 38.78 -22.51
CA GLN A 867 4.46 38.60 -23.22
C GLN A 867 5.50 37.93 -22.31
N GLN A 868 5.59 38.35 -21.05
CA GLN A 868 6.47 37.78 -20.04
C GLN A 868 6.09 36.31 -19.73
N ARG A 869 4.80 36.03 -19.55
CA ARG A 869 4.32 34.65 -19.38
C ARG A 869 4.65 33.78 -20.57
N SER A 870 4.59 34.30 -21.80
CA SER A 870 5.00 33.57 -23.01
C SER A 870 6.48 33.23 -23.04
N LYS A 871 7.35 34.18 -22.57
CA LYS A 871 8.81 33.98 -22.49
C LYS A 871 9.15 32.86 -21.49
N ILE A 872 8.55 32.90 -20.27
CA ILE A 872 8.72 31.85 -19.26
C ILE A 872 8.32 30.47 -19.82
N ARG A 873 7.16 30.37 -20.48
CA ARG A 873 6.69 29.14 -21.11
C ARG A 873 7.66 28.63 -22.19
N ARG A 874 8.31 29.53 -22.97
CA ARG A 874 9.29 29.13 -23.97
C ARG A 874 10.53 28.53 -23.32
N ILE A 875 11.09 29.18 -22.29
CA ILE A 875 12.25 28.67 -21.56
C ILE A 875 11.91 27.32 -20.91
N PHE A 876 10.75 27.23 -20.26
CA PHE A 876 10.30 26.00 -19.62
C PHE A 876 10.03 24.82 -20.58
N ARG A 877 9.64 25.08 -21.83
CA ARG A 877 9.46 24.04 -22.84
C ARG A 877 10.76 23.62 -23.49
N ALA A 878 11.72 24.48 -23.55
CA ALA A 878 13.04 24.23 -24.10
C ALA A 878 13.96 23.47 -23.13
N SER A 879 13.61 23.46 -21.85
CA SER A 879 14.24 22.66 -20.80
C SER A 879 13.53 21.31 -20.69
#